data_71905f4dfb9c39d471489113ac1b9696
#
_entry.id   71905f4dfb9c39d471489113ac1b9696
#
_cell.length_a   1.000
_cell.length_b   1.000
_cell.length_c   1.000
_cell.angle_alpha   90.00
_cell.angle_beta   90.00
_cell.angle_gamma   90.00
#
_symmetry.space_group_name_H-M   'P 1'
#
loop_
_entity.id
_entity.type
_entity.pdbx_description
1 polymer ?
#
loop_
_entity_poly.entity_id
_entity_poly.type
_entity_poly.pdbx_seq_one_letter_code
_entity_poly.pdbx_strand_id
1 'polypeptide(L)'
;MRKLSLTLFGLLVSVLVFAGHVTEQEARQRAVEFLKKGQAAESRSTVRIDDDLHIANINQKEFYVFNVGQRDGFVIISADDQTQPVLGYALQGSFEPESLSPDLNAWLNSYEAQLKAVREGKAKLAEPTATHPAIAPMVTCQWDQGEPYNMLLKTSSAQYVTGCMATAMAQVMYYHRWPEQVTTTIPSPDPVLVDFEPTTFNWSLMRDHYNMTDTDDGAKEVAKLMQACGYAAKMNYGDGSSGAQSYNAVEGMRRYLGYHFTLEEVMRADYLTDEWDALIYSELQAGRPVMITGYSASGGHAFVCDGYDGNGMYHINWGWGGMSDTYFLLSLLNPDDQGTGGFPGEDGYSVWQSAIIGIQKAAKDYDGMRLELDQISSNSTQATRTSAANDFVVTASVSMSTEEEELIGNTYNVAFGLYQGRDLLQVTELGNATIQKKFGSILPISFNNKQAVIPHTLPDGTYQLRVLQRRSGTDEWLKAQWAECIYIRLTISGNTMTMENVLNYTAMTTNLTTVTVNSVTVNGKKRAGSPLEFMMNVTNTGTFNTGVVDLYYSSSSTFAETQLVSRIGVNLDPGKTDNFPMHYIPAESGTYYFRITNMVTGDILKEFSVDVAAKAPVNISAAQLPVSGAVLKPGYSNYYDLASTTLSVSFEVQNNSIDSFDDYLYAFLFSKEPEESGFSTSSTYKVTYASIPVGESRVVPFVFTELADNKDYAVNLFYNNGGSLANTNADNIQILYVLPGSTAIQGVTTDKTSVNAPVFDLQGRRMGTDINALPKGVYIVNGRKVVRK
;
A
#
# COMPACT_ATOMS: atom_id res chain seq x y z
N MET A 1 50.09 20.95 64.35
CA MET A 1 49.74 20.75 62.92
C MET A 1 48.56 19.81 62.84
N ARG A 2 47.32 20.33 62.79
CA ARG A 2 46.06 19.54 62.71
C ARG A 2 45.58 19.58 61.28
N LYS A 3 45.45 18.42 60.70
CA LYS A 3 44.84 18.24 59.40
C LYS A 3 43.31 18.26 59.56
N LEU A 4 42.65 19.21 58.94
CA LEU A 4 41.21 19.29 58.82
C LEU A 4 40.80 18.41 57.62
N SER A 5 40.07 17.31 57.88
CA SER A 5 39.40 16.51 56.81
C SER A 5 38.03 17.11 56.58
N LEU A 6 37.80 17.63 55.38
CA LEU A 6 36.50 18.05 54.90
C LEU A 6 35.83 16.84 54.29
N THR A 7 34.83 16.32 54.95
CA THR A 7 33.95 15.22 54.38
C THR A 7 32.87 15.89 53.55
N LEU A 8 32.97 15.76 52.23
CA LEU A 8 31.95 16.20 51.27
C LEU A 8 30.86 15.14 51.24
N PHE A 9 29.73 15.45 51.87
CA PHE A 9 28.51 14.63 51.77
C PHE A 9 27.89 14.90 50.42
N GLY A 10 28.18 14.06 49.43
CA GLY A 10 27.48 14.09 48.14
C GLY A 10 26.08 13.52 48.33
N LEU A 11 25.06 14.38 48.24
CA LEU A 11 23.68 13.96 48.07
C LEU A 11 23.60 13.29 46.70
N LEU A 12 23.59 11.97 46.66
CA LEU A 12 23.08 11.24 45.50
C LEU A 12 21.56 11.42 45.49
N VAL A 13 21.11 12.41 44.77
CA VAL A 13 19.71 12.42 44.27
C VAL A 13 19.64 11.33 43.21
N SER A 14 19.20 10.15 43.62
CA SER A 14 18.73 9.14 42.67
C SER A 14 17.50 9.70 41.98
N VAL A 15 17.69 10.32 40.82
CA VAL A 15 16.63 10.53 39.86
C VAL A 15 16.20 9.10 39.47
N LEU A 16 15.11 8.64 40.06
CA LEU A 16 14.34 7.53 39.52
C LEU A 16 13.82 8.02 38.17
N VAL A 17 14.60 7.77 37.13
CA VAL A 17 14.09 7.83 35.76
C VAL A 17 13.04 6.72 35.74
N PHE A 18 11.77 7.10 35.80
CA PHE A 18 10.69 6.24 35.39
C PHE A 18 10.89 6.03 33.89
N ALA A 19 11.59 4.96 33.51
CA ALA A 19 11.59 4.48 32.16
C ALA A 19 10.14 4.17 31.81
N GLY A 20 9.63 4.78 30.74
CA GLY A 20 8.35 4.41 30.16
C GLY A 20 7.42 5.54 29.74
N HIS A 21 7.39 6.71 30.38
CA HIS A 21 6.40 7.74 30.03
C HIS A 21 7.02 8.95 29.35
N VAL A 22 6.60 9.21 28.10
CA VAL A 22 6.98 10.39 27.32
C VAL A 22 6.03 11.53 27.67
N THR A 23 6.57 12.70 28.02
CA THR A 23 5.76 13.88 28.30
C THR A 23 5.23 14.51 27.00
N GLU A 24 4.13 15.28 27.08
CA GLU A 24 3.59 16.02 25.94
C GLU A 24 4.66 16.92 25.26
N GLN A 25 5.52 17.54 26.05
CA GLN A 25 6.58 18.41 25.53
C GLN A 25 7.63 17.63 24.74
N GLU A 26 8.04 16.45 25.22
CA GLU A 26 8.95 15.54 24.51
C GLU A 26 8.29 14.97 23.25
N ALA A 27 7.01 14.57 23.33
CA ALA A 27 6.24 14.12 22.20
C ALA A 27 6.14 15.19 21.11
N ARG A 28 5.87 16.45 21.49
CA ARG A 28 5.85 17.60 20.57
C ARG A 28 7.21 17.80 19.90
N GLN A 29 8.29 17.68 20.64
CA GLN A 29 9.65 17.79 20.08
C GLN A 29 9.92 16.69 19.06
N ARG A 30 9.55 15.45 19.38
CA ARG A 30 9.66 14.30 18.44
C ARG A 30 8.83 14.51 17.18
N ALA A 31 7.61 15.03 17.32
CA ALA A 31 6.75 15.38 16.20
C ALA A 31 7.39 16.42 15.27
N VAL A 32 7.93 17.50 15.84
CA VAL A 32 8.63 18.57 15.10
C VAL A 32 9.86 18.02 14.37
N GLU A 33 10.68 17.21 15.05
CA GLU A 33 11.88 16.60 14.45
C GLU A 33 11.52 15.67 13.28
N PHE A 34 10.47 14.86 13.43
CA PHE A 34 9.97 13.97 12.39
C PHE A 34 9.48 14.74 11.16
N LEU A 35 8.59 15.72 11.37
CA LEU A 35 8.01 16.51 10.30
C LEU A 35 9.06 17.36 9.56
N LYS A 36 10.04 17.91 10.26
CA LYS A 36 11.17 18.65 9.64
C LYS A 36 12.06 17.75 8.76
N LYS A 37 12.29 16.50 9.15
CA LYS A 37 13.02 15.53 8.32
C LYS A 37 12.24 15.19 7.05
N GLY A 38 10.92 14.99 7.13
CA GLY A 38 10.05 14.76 5.99
C GLY A 38 10.00 15.95 5.02
N GLN A 39 9.89 17.19 5.52
CA GLN A 39 9.88 18.40 4.68
C GLN A 39 11.22 18.65 3.97
N ALA A 40 12.34 18.28 4.57
CA ALA A 40 13.65 18.42 3.93
C ALA A 40 13.82 17.47 2.72
N ALA A 41 13.09 16.35 2.71
CA ALA A 41 13.09 15.40 1.59
C ALA A 41 12.12 15.80 0.45
N GLU A 42 11.04 16.52 0.79
CA GLU A 42 10.06 17.02 -0.17
C GLU A 42 10.20 18.53 -0.30
N SER A 43 10.77 19.11 -1.28
CA SER A 43 10.86 20.58 -1.56
C SER A 43 9.52 21.35 -1.40
N ARG A 44 8.72 21.07 -0.41
CA ARG A 44 7.40 21.63 -0.15
C ARG A 44 7.40 22.66 0.99
N SER A 45 7.06 23.90 0.60
CA SER A 45 6.15 24.86 1.25
C SER A 45 6.38 25.22 2.72
N THR A 46 6.77 26.40 2.96
CA THR A 46 6.36 27.55 3.85
C THR A 46 5.57 27.30 5.15
N VAL A 47 5.19 26.08 5.56
CA VAL A 47 4.54 25.83 6.85
C VAL A 47 5.60 25.88 7.95
N ARG A 48 5.44 26.77 8.92
CA ARG A 48 6.29 26.83 10.11
C ARG A 48 5.82 25.79 11.11
N ILE A 49 6.34 24.58 11.01
CA ILE A 49 5.95 23.43 11.85
C ILE A 49 5.96 23.78 13.33
N ASP A 50 6.90 24.59 13.79
CA ASP A 50 7.01 24.95 15.20
C ASP A 50 5.80 25.77 15.73
N ASP A 51 5.19 26.59 14.87
CA ASP A 51 4.09 27.49 15.22
C ASP A 51 2.70 26.90 14.90
N ASP A 52 2.63 25.96 13.95
CA ASP A 52 1.37 25.44 13.39
C ASP A 52 0.99 24.03 13.90
N LEU A 53 1.71 23.51 14.92
CA LEU A 53 1.44 22.19 15.50
C LEU A 53 0.41 22.30 16.62
N HIS A 54 -0.74 21.66 16.47
CA HIS A 54 -1.84 21.68 17.45
C HIS A 54 -2.09 20.27 17.97
N ILE A 55 -2.18 20.12 19.32
CA ILE A 55 -2.53 18.84 19.92
C ILE A 55 -4.02 18.54 19.69
N ALA A 56 -4.34 17.35 19.22
CA ALA A 56 -5.70 16.84 19.17
C ALA A 56 -6.11 16.33 20.57
N ASN A 57 -7.24 16.80 21.08
CA ASN A 57 -7.78 16.34 22.35
C ASN A 57 -8.35 14.93 22.20
N ILE A 58 -7.59 13.93 22.67
CA ILE A 58 -8.05 12.55 22.78
C ILE A 58 -7.93 12.11 24.25
N ASN A 59 -8.90 11.32 24.71
CA ASN A 59 -8.92 10.80 26.08
C ASN A 59 -7.94 9.65 26.35
N GLN A 60 -7.08 9.34 25.40
CA GLN A 60 -6.12 8.24 25.50
C GLN A 60 -4.80 8.75 26.06
N LYS A 61 -4.24 8.04 27.03
CA LYS A 61 -2.99 8.38 27.73
C LYS A 61 -1.75 7.72 27.10
N GLU A 62 -1.95 6.92 26.06
CA GLU A 62 -0.92 6.05 25.54
C GLU A 62 -0.18 6.62 24.33
N PHE A 63 -0.73 7.68 23.74
CA PHE A 63 -0.12 8.41 22.62
C PHE A 63 -0.60 9.86 22.55
N TYR A 64 0.16 10.68 21.85
CA TYR A 64 -0.14 12.07 21.53
C TYR A 64 -0.37 12.22 20.04
N VAL A 65 -1.37 13.00 19.64
CA VAL A 65 -1.58 13.34 18.23
C VAL A 65 -1.43 14.84 18.05
N PHE A 66 -0.67 15.22 17.06
CA PHE A 66 -0.45 16.61 16.69
C PHE A 66 -0.90 16.83 15.25
N ASN A 67 -1.89 17.69 15.05
CA ASN A 67 -2.29 18.20 13.74
C ASN A 67 -1.32 19.29 13.28
N VAL A 68 -1.06 19.35 11.98
CA VAL A 68 -0.25 20.37 11.32
C VAL A 68 -1.19 21.36 10.63
N GLY A 69 -1.12 22.64 10.97
CA GLY A 69 -2.00 23.68 10.41
C GLY A 69 -3.48 23.33 10.59
N GLN A 70 -4.28 23.66 9.60
CA GLN A 70 -5.72 23.31 9.61
C GLN A 70 -6.01 21.95 8.98
N ARG A 71 -5.27 21.57 7.93
CA ARG A 71 -5.45 20.31 7.17
C ARG A 71 -4.17 19.86 6.44
N ASP A 72 -3.02 20.20 6.98
CA ASP A 72 -1.71 19.94 6.36
C ASP A 72 -1.09 18.63 6.88
N GLY A 73 -1.91 17.77 7.50
CA GLY A 73 -1.52 16.47 8.01
C GLY A 73 -1.58 16.35 9.52
N PHE A 74 -1.16 15.20 10.03
CA PHE A 74 -1.02 14.95 11.46
C PHE A 74 0.08 13.91 11.71
N VAL A 75 0.52 13.81 12.98
CA VAL A 75 1.46 12.79 13.44
C VAL A 75 1.03 12.25 14.81
N ILE A 76 1.14 10.93 14.97
CA ILE A 76 0.83 10.20 16.21
C ILE A 76 2.14 9.78 16.86
N ILE A 77 2.38 10.23 18.07
CA ILE A 77 3.61 9.98 18.84
C ILE A 77 3.30 9.11 20.03
N SER A 78 4.08 8.07 20.26
CA SER A 78 3.96 7.23 21.45
C SER A 78 4.16 8.01 22.75
N ALA A 79 3.36 7.73 23.76
CA ALA A 79 3.56 8.20 25.12
C ALA A 79 4.49 7.27 25.95
N ASP A 80 5.09 6.26 25.34
CA ASP A 80 6.00 5.32 25.97
C ASP A 80 7.35 5.31 25.24
N ASP A 81 8.46 5.45 25.98
CA ASP A 81 9.80 5.53 25.41
C ASP A 81 10.39 4.16 25.02
N GLN A 82 9.72 3.07 25.39
CA GLN A 82 10.10 1.71 25.02
C GLN A 82 9.55 1.30 23.65
N THR A 83 8.70 2.12 23.04
CA THR A 83 8.11 1.86 21.73
C THR A 83 8.68 2.77 20.64
N GLN A 84 8.31 2.50 19.39
CA GLN A 84 8.67 3.42 18.30
C GLN A 84 8.11 4.82 18.59
N PRO A 85 8.92 5.88 18.42
CA PRO A 85 8.50 7.24 18.74
C PRO A 85 7.31 7.73 17.92
N VAL A 86 7.28 7.41 16.61
CA VAL A 86 6.21 7.77 15.68
C VAL A 86 5.40 6.52 15.36
N LEU A 87 4.10 6.55 15.67
CA LEU A 87 3.20 5.43 15.46
C LEU A 87 2.48 5.50 14.13
N GLY A 88 2.25 6.71 13.62
CA GLY A 88 1.60 6.94 12.35
C GLY A 88 1.58 8.42 12.00
N TYR A 89 1.33 8.73 10.74
CA TYR A 89 1.19 10.11 10.27
C TYR A 89 0.41 10.17 8.96
N ALA A 90 -0.08 11.36 8.65
CA ALA A 90 -0.61 11.69 7.33
C ALA A 90 -0.04 13.03 6.88
N LEU A 91 0.20 13.18 5.58
CA LEU A 91 0.72 14.42 4.99
C LEU A 91 -0.37 15.38 4.53
N GLN A 92 -1.63 14.98 4.65
CA GLN A 92 -2.82 15.76 4.30
C GLN A 92 -3.95 15.43 5.27
N GLY A 93 -4.94 16.33 5.39
CA GLY A 93 -6.05 16.15 6.30
C GLY A 93 -5.73 16.58 7.72
N SER A 94 -6.59 16.22 8.67
CA SER A 94 -6.44 16.47 10.11
C SER A 94 -6.95 15.27 10.89
N PHE A 95 -6.32 14.99 12.01
CA PHE A 95 -6.80 13.99 12.94
C PHE A 95 -7.92 14.60 13.79
N GLU A 96 -9.11 14.10 13.61
CA GLU A 96 -10.29 14.54 14.35
C GLU A 96 -10.71 13.41 15.32
N PRO A 97 -10.40 13.51 16.62
CA PRO A 97 -10.62 12.42 17.59
C PRO A 97 -12.04 11.84 17.57
N GLU A 98 -12.96 12.67 17.20
CA GLU A 98 -14.37 12.35 17.20
C GLU A 98 -14.90 11.86 15.84
N SER A 99 -14.06 11.76 14.79
CA SER A 99 -14.40 11.22 13.45
C SER A 99 -13.37 10.24 12.91
N LEU A 100 -12.77 9.49 13.83
CA LEU A 100 -11.85 8.44 13.42
C LEU A 100 -12.60 7.37 12.62
N SER A 101 -11.97 6.90 11.53
CA SER A 101 -12.44 5.71 10.84
C SER A 101 -12.47 4.53 11.81
N PRO A 102 -13.35 3.54 11.60
CA PRO A 102 -13.39 2.34 12.44
C PRO A 102 -12.03 1.67 12.55
N ASP A 103 -11.27 1.64 11.45
CA ASP A 103 -9.98 0.97 11.37
C ASP A 103 -8.91 1.72 12.16
N LEU A 104 -8.83 3.04 12.00
CA LEU A 104 -7.91 3.85 12.79
C LEU A 104 -8.24 3.76 14.29
N ASN A 105 -9.52 3.76 14.64
CA ASN A 105 -9.96 3.60 16.03
C ASN A 105 -9.63 2.20 16.57
N ALA A 106 -9.86 1.14 15.79
CA ALA A 106 -9.49 -0.23 16.15
C ALA A 106 -7.97 -0.37 16.31
N TRP A 107 -7.20 0.23 15.40
CA TRP A 107 -5.74 0.24 15.48
C TRP A 107 -5.23 0.95 16.75
N LEU A 108 -5.76 2.14 17.07
CA LEU A 108 -5.40 2.88 18.30
C LEU A 108 -5.74 2.08 19.56
N ASN A 109 -6.89 1.44 19.59
CA ASN A 109 -7.31 0.58 20.70
C ASN A 109 -6.42 -0.67 20.83
N SER A 110 -6.01 -1.26 19.71
CA SER A 110 -5.07 -2.38 19.68
C SER A 110 -3.70 -1.96 20.23
N TYR A 111 -3.21 -0.78 19.85
CA TYR A 111 -1.96 -0.23 20.36
C TYR A 111 -2.02 0.00 21.89
N GLU A 112 -3.11 0.58 22.40
CA GLU A 112 -3.33 0.73 23.84
C GLU A 112 -3.29 -0.62 24.57
N ALA A 113 -3.95 -1.64 24.02
CA ALA A 113 -3.97 -2.98 24.60
C ALA A 113 -2.57 -3.61 24.60
N GLN A 114 -1.78 -3.43 23.55
CA GLN A 114 -0.40 -3.91 23.45
C GLN A 114 0.49 -3.25 24.49
N LEU A 115 0.45 -1.93 24.63
CA LEU A 115 1.22 -1.20 25.64
C LEU A 115 0.88 -1.64 27.06
N LYS A 116 -0.40 -1.82 27.33
CA LYS A 116 -0.86 -2.35 28.62
C LYS A 116 -0.30 -3.73 28.90
N ALA A 117 -0.31 -4.63 27.91
CA ALA A 117 0.25 -5.97 28.04
C ALA A 117 1.76 -5.96 28.31
N VAL A 118 2.50 -5.04 27.67
CA VAL A 118 3.95 -4.84 27.91
C VAL A 118 4.21 -4.34 29.33
N ARG A 119 3.50 -3.31 29.78
CA ARG A 119 3.62 -2.75 31.14
C ARG A 119 3.27 -3.76 32.23
N GLU A 120 2.32 -4.64 31.97
CA GLU A 120 1.95 -5.75 32.85
C GLU A 120 2.90 -6.95 32.77
N GLY A 121 3.95 -6.89 31.94
CA GLY A 121 4.90 -7.99 31.75
C GLY A 121 4.33 -9.23 31.05
N LYS A 122 3.15 -9.10 30.42
CA LYS A 122 2.47 -10.16 29.67
C LYS A 122 2.96 -10.30 28.23
N ALA A 123 3.58 -9.27 27.70
CA ALA A 123 4.19 -9.25 26.39
C ALA A 123 5.58 -8.62 26.47
N LYS A 124 6.43 -8.93 25.50
CA LYS A 124 7.69 -8.22 25.28
C LYS A 124 7.53 -7.37 24.03
N LEU A 125 8.08 -6.18 24.05
CA LEU A 125 8.22 -5.40 22.84
C LEU A 125 9.12 -6.16 21.85
N ALA A 126 8.74 -6.13 20.58
CA ALA A 126 9.67 -6.54 19.54
C ALA A 126 10.89 -5.58 19.59
N GLU A 127 12.08 -6.13 19.41
CA GLU A 127 13.27 -5.29 19.25
C GLU A 127 12.99 -4.34 18.07
N PRO A 128 13.30 -3.03 18.17
CA PRO A 128 13.09 -2.13 17.04
C PRO A 128 13.84 -2.67 15.84
N THR A 129 13.15 -2.93 14.76
CA THR A 129 13.78 -3.21 13.46
C THR A 129 14.69 -2.01 13.15
N ALA A 130 15.90 -2.25 12.66
CA ALA A 130 16.85 -1.17 12.37
C ALA A 130 16.17 -0.16 11.43
N THR A 131 15.90 1.04 11.92
CA THR A 131 15.27 2.08 11.13
C THR A 131 16.26 2.61 10.11
N HIS A 132 15.93 2.48 8.86
CA HIS A 132 16.68 3.06 7.75
C HIS A 132 16.25 4.51 7.51
N PRO A 133 17.07 5.35 6.86
CA PRO A 133 16.62 6.67 6.41
C PRO A 133 15.39 6.60 5.50
N ALA A 134 14.48 7.57 5.63
CA ALA A 134 13.31 7.66 4.77
C ALA A 134 13.71 7.82 3.29
N ILE A 135 12.90 7.24 2.40
CA ILE A 135 13.00 7.35 0.95
C ILE A 135 11.64 7.84 0.45
N ALA A 136 11.61 9.03 -0.17
CA ALA A 136 10.37 9.57 -0.74
C ALA A 136 9.84 8.66 -1.87
N PRO A 137 8.52 8.61 -2.07
CA PRO A 137 7.93 7.87 -3.18
C PRO A 137 8.54 8.30 -4.53
N MET A 138 8.95 7.32 -5.33
CA MET A 138 9.64 7.55 -6.61
C MET A 138 8.67 7.62 -7.78
N VAL A 139 7.56 6.88 -7.72
CA VAL A 139 6.54 6.79 -8.78
C VAL A 139 5.48 7.87 -8.54
N THR A 140 5.35 8.81 -9.50
CA THR A 140 4.43 9.94 -9.38
C THR A 140 3.06 9.69 -9.99
N CYS A 141 2.95 8.69 -10.87
CA CYS A 141 1.73 8.42 -11.60
C CYS A 141 0.68 7.69 -10.76
N GLN A 142 -0.57 8.08 -10.95
CA GLN A 142 -1.76 7.50 -10.34
C GLN A 142 -2.58 6.81 -11.43
N TRP A 143 -2.06 5.70 -11.96
CA TRP A 143 -2.67 4.98 -13.06
C TRP A 143 -3.62 3.87 -12.59
N ASP A 144 -4.57 3.52 -13.46
CA ASP A 144 -5.62 2.54 -13.23
C ASP A 144 -5.60 1.47 -14.33
N GLN A 145 -6.50 0.50 -14.23
CA GLN A 145 -6.62 -0.62 -15.16
C GLN A 145 -7.78 -0.45 -16.17
N GLY A 146 -8.65 0.54 -15.97
CA GLY A 146 -9.79 0.86 -16.83
C GLY A 146 -9.46 1.89 -17.90
N GLU A 147 -10.49 2.59 -18.42
CA GLU A 147 -10.34 3.71 -19.36
C GLU A 147 -9.55 4.87 -18.73
N PRO A 148 -8.65 5.54 -19.46
CA PRO A 148 -8.31 5.32 -20.86
C PRO A 148 -7.17 4.30 -21.07
N TYR A 149 -6.60 3.75 -20.01
CA TYR A 149 -5.40 2.88 -20.04
C TYR A 149 -5.61 1.61 -20.87
N ASN A 150 -6.82 1.10 -20.93
CA ASN A 150 -7.20 -0.13 -21.64
C ASN A 150 -7.81 0.11 -23.04
N MET A 151 -7.81 1.34 -23.56
CA MET A 151 -8.51 1.69 -24.82
C MET A 151 -8.06 0.86 -26.03
N LEU A 152 -6.84 0.29 -26.02
CA LEU A 152 -6.31 -0.57 -27.08
C LEU A 152 -6.60 -2.07 -26.87
N LEU A 153 -7.19 -2.44 -25.73
CA LEU A 153 -7.52 -3.82 -25.37
C LEU A 153 -9.00 -4.11 -25.62
N LYS A 154 -9.47 -3.72 -26.80
CA LYS A 154 -10.88 -3.84 -27.19
C LYS A 154 -11.07 -4.83 -28.33
N THR A 155 -12.04 -5.71 -28.14
CA THR A 155 -12.55 -6.62 -29.19
C THR A 155 -13.92 -6.16 -29.70
N SER A 156 -14.51 -6.89 -30.64
CA SER A 156 -15.88 -6.60 -31.10
C SER A 156 -16.96 -6.87 -30.01
N SER A 157 -16.63 -7.62 -28.97
CA SER A 157 -17.58 -8.10 -27.95
C SER A 157 -17.20 -7.73 -26.52
N ALA A 158 -15.99 -7.25 -26.26
CA ALA A 158 -15.48 -7.02 -24.92
C ALA A 158 -14.47 -5.87 -24.87
N GLN A 159 -14.42 -5.19 -23.72
CA GLN A 159 -13.36 -4.26 -23.33
C GLN A 159 -12.62 -4.86 -22.15
N TYR A 160 -11.38 -5.33 -22.37
CA TYR A 160 -10.58 -5.94 -21.31
C TYR A 160 -9.96 -4.87 -20.39
N VAL A 161 -9.76 -5.20 -19.13
CA VAL A 161 -8.92 -4.39 -18.24
C VAL A 161 -7.44 -4.69 -18.49
N THR A 162 -6.55 -3.73 -18.21
CA THR A 162 -5.09 -3.89 -18.45
C THR A 162 -4.48 -5.04 -17.65
N GLY A 163 -5.00 -5.28 -16.43
CA GLY A 163 -4.44 -6.19 -15.44
C GLY A 163 -3.37 -5.53 -14.56
N CYS A 164 -3.40 -5.87 -13.28
CA CYS A 164 -2.54 -5.25 -12.27
C CYS A 164 -1.03 -5.37 -12.58
N MET A 165 -0.59 -6.52 -13.11
CA MET A 165 0.81 -6.72 -13.48
C MET A 165 1.25 -5.76 -14.60
N ALA A 166 0.44 -5.58 -15.64
CA ALA A 166 0.75 -4.64 -16.72
C ALA A 166 0.77 -3.20 -16.21
N THR A 167 -0.13 -2.85 -15.30
CA THR A 167 -0.19 -1.52 -14.68
C THR A 167 1.06 -1.26 -13.83
N ALA A 168 1.47 -2.21 -12.98
CA ALA A 168 2.68 -2.09 -12.16
C ALA A 168 3.95 -1.97 -13.04
N MET A 169 4.07 -2.81 -14.09
CA MET A 169 5.16 -2.70 -15.08
C MET A 169 5.19 -1.32 -15.73
N ALA A 170 4.05 -0.84 -16.22
CA ALA A 170 3.94 0.45 -16.90
C ALA A 170 4.31 1.63 -15.98
N GLN A 171 3.90 1.62 -14.71
CA GLN A 171 4.26 2.63 -13.71
C GLN A 171 5.78 2.69 -13.48
N VAL A 172 6.44 1.53 -13.31
CA VAL A 172 7.90 1.47 -13.16
C VAL A 172 8.61 1.90 -14.45
N MET A 173 8.10 1.52 -15.61
CA MET A 173 8.65 1.94 -16.91
C MET A 173 8.48 3.45 -17.13
N TYR A 174 7.37 4.03 -16.69
CA TYR A 174 7.16 5.47 -16.73
C TYR A 174 8.13 6.21 -15.79
N TYR A 175 8.39 5.72 -14.60
CA TYR A 175 9.43 6.27 -13.72
C TYR A 175 10.79 6.27 -14.42
N HIS A 176 11.17 5.19 -15.08
CA HIS A 176 12.42 5.07 -15.80
C HIS A 176 12.46 5.83 -17.13
N ARG A 177 11.29 6.18 -17.75
CA ARG A 177 11.20 6.66 -19.13
C ARG A 177 11.93 5.72 -20.09
N TRP A 178 11.65 4.41 -20.01
CA TRP A 178 12.35 3.35 -20.70
C TRP A 178 11.44 2.18 -21.08
N PRO A 179 11.67 1.50 -22.24
CA PRO A 179 12.66 1.80 -23.27
C PRO A 179 12.24 2.99 -24.15
N GLU A 180 13.17 3.53 -24.93
CA GLU A 180 12.81 4.54 -25.95
C GLU A 180 11.98 3.89 -27.07
N GLN A 181 12.29 2.63 -27.42
CA GLN A 181 11.58 1.86 -28.44
C GLN A 181 11.55 0.37 -28.10
N VAL A 182 10.48 -0.28 -28.56
CA VAL A 182 10.39 -1.72 -28.71
C VAL A 182 10.85 -2.06 -30.14
N THR A 183 11.83 -2.93 -30.28
CA THR A 183 12.48 -3.23 -31.57
C THR A 183 11.98 -4.52 -32.20
N THR A 184 11.30 -5.38 -31.45
CA THR A 184 10.78 -6.68 -31.90
C THR A 184 9.28 -6.75 -31.67
N THR A 185 8.57 -7.48 -32.51
CA THR A 185 7.14 -7.76 -32.33
C THR A 185 6.92 -8.53 -31.03
N ILE A 186 5.97 -8.08 -30.19
CA ILE A 186 5.51 -8.82 -29.01
C ILE A 186 4.22 -9.55 -29.39
N PRO A 187 4.22 -10.90 -29.40
CA PRO A 187 3.03 -11.67 -29.77
C PRO A 187 1.85 -11.36 -28.85
N SER A 188 0.68 -11.22 -29.42
CA SER A 188 -0.55 -11.09 -28.62
C SER A 188 -0.82 -12.37 -27.85
N PRO A 189 -1.11 -12.28 -26.54
CA PRO A 189 -1.51 -13.44 -25.75
C PRO A 189 -2.98 -13.85 -26.01
N ASP A 190 -3.75 -13.00 -26.67
CA ASP A 190 -5.15 -13.23 -27.04
C ASP A 190 -5.29 -13.35 -28.57
N PRO A 191 -5.89 -14.45 -29.11
CA PRO A 191 -5.96 -14.69 -30.55
C PRO A 191 -6.86 -13.70 -31.32
N VAL A 192 -7.66 -12.88 -30.62
CA VAL A 192 -8.52 -11.86 -31.23
C VAL A 192 -7.82 -10.51 -31.34
N LEU A 193 -6.83 -10.26 -30.51
CA LEU A 193 -6.03 -9.04 -30.57
C LEU A 193 -4.84 -9.23 -31.53
N VAL A 194 -4.38 -8.13 -32.14
CA VAL A 194 -3.23 -8.14 -33.03
C VAL A 194 -1.93 -8.03 -32.27
N ASP A 195 -0.86 -8.58 -32.82
CA ASP A 195 0.49 -8.48 -32.25
C ASP A 195 0.89 -7.02 -32.06
N PHE A 196 1.72 -6.76 -31.05
CA PHE A 196 2.27 -5.44 -30.80
C PHE A 196 3.53 -5.24 -31.64
N GLU A 197 3.41 -4.37 -32.63
CA GLU A 197 4.49 -4.12 -33.58
C GLU A 197 5.58 -3.20 -33.00
N PRO A 198 6.83 -3.29 -33.50
CA PRO A 198 7.91 -2.41 -33.11
C PRO A 198 7.52 -0.93 -33.18
N THR A 199 7.78 -0.19 -32.11
CA THR A 199 7.36 1.21 -31.98
C THR A 199 8.22 1.97 -30.97
N THR A 200 8.16 3.30 -31.03
CA THR A 200 8.75 4.21 -30.01
C THR A 200 7.69 4.66 -29.03
N PHE A 201 8.09 4.91 -27.78
CA PHE A 201 7.25 5.55 -26.77
C PHE A 201 7.56 7.05 -26.70
N ASN A 202 6.52 7.87 -26.73
CA ASN A 202 6.66 9.29 -26.48
C ASN A 202 6.39 9.61 -25.00
N TRP A 203 7.39 9.41 -24.19
CA TRP A 203 7.33 9.62 -22.74
C TRP A 203 6.92 11.03 -22.33
N SER A 204 7.18 12.04 -23.18
CA SER A 204 6.84 13.43 -22.88
C SER A 204 5.35 13.75 -23.00
N LEU A 205 4.58 12.90 -23.68
CA LEU A 205 3.11 13.05 -23.80
C LEU A 205 2.38 12.38 -22.63
N MET A 206 3.03 11.44 -21.93
CA MET A 206 2.40 10.74 -20.82
C MET A 206 2.29 11.64 -19.60
N ARG A 207 1.19 11.50 -18.86
CA ARG A 207 0.85 12.28 -17.66
C ARG A 207 0.71 11.39 -16.45
N ASP A 208 0.85 11.98 -15.27
CA ASP A 208 0.71 11.25 -13.99
C ASP A 208 -0.74 10.80 -13.72
N HIS A 209 -1.73 11.47 -14.29
CA HIS A 209 -3.15 11.17 -14.12
C HIS A 209 -3.95 11.37 -15.42
N TYR A 210 -5.00 10.55 -15.61
CA TYR A 210 -5.96 10.65 -16.70
C TYR A 210 -7.39 10.53 -16.19
N ASN A 211 -8.32 11.25 -16.86
CA ASN A 211 -9.75 11.00 -16.64
C ASN A 211 -10.24 9.87 -17.57
N MET A 212 -11.27 9.16 -17.17
CA MET A 212 -11.85 8.05 -17.95
C MET A 212 -12.26 8.43 -19.39
N THR A 213 -12.49 9.73 -19.65
CA THR A 213 -12.91 10.25 -20.95
C THR A 213 -11.75 10.80 -21.80
N ASP A 214 -10.52 10.74 -21.34
CA ASP A 214 -9.37 11.24 -22.05
C ASP A 214 -9.07 10.37 -23.29
N THR A 215 -8.96 11.00 -24.48
CA THR A 215 -8.69 10.33 -25.75
C THR A 215 -7.58 11.00 -26.57
N ASP A 216 -6.86 11.92 -25.96
CA ASP A 216 -5.76 12.66 -26.58
C ASP A 216 -4.53 11.75 -26.84
N ASP A 217 -3.48 12.33 -27.40
CA ASP A 217 -2.29 11.56 -27.75
C ASP A 217 -1.54 11.04 -26.52
N GLY A 218 -1.64 11.72 -25.37
CA GLY A 218 -1.09 11.22 -24.09
C GLY A 218 -1.82 9.99 -23.59
N ALA A 219 -3.15 9.97 -23.66
CA ALA A 219 -3.98 8.82 -23.33
C ALA A 219 -3.69 7.62 -24.24
N LYS A 220 -3.48 7.85 -25.54
CA LYS A 220 -3.08 6.79 -26.50
C LYS A 220 -1.69 6.23 -26.19
N GLU A 221 -0.74 7.10 -25.81
CA GLU A 221 0.62 6.66 -25.47
C GLU A 221 0.65 5.81 -24.22
N VAL A 222 -0.09 6.17 -23.15
CA VAL A 222 -0.16 5.34 -21.95
C VAL A 222 -0.87 4.01 -22.24
N ALA A 223 -1.95 4.00 -23.03
CA ALA A 223 -2.63 2.76 -23.43
C ALA A 223 -1.73 1.85 -24.27
N LYS A 224 -0.91 2.44 -25.15
CA LYS A 224 0.11 1.68 -25.92
C LYS A 224 1.15 1.05 -24.99
N LEU A 225 1.61 1.75 -23.96
CA LEU A 225 2.52 1.22 -22.96
C LEU A 225 1.87 0.06 -22.17
N MET A 226 0.63 0.23 -21.74
CA MET A 226 -0.14 -0.81 -21.04
C MET A 226 -0.30 -2.07 -21.88
N GLN A 227 -0.61 -1.92 -23.19
CA GLN A 227 -0.70 -3.05 -24.13
C GLN A 227 0.63 -3.78 -24.24
N ALA A 228 1.73 -3.05 -24.43
CA ALA A 228 3.07 -3.65 -24.54
C ALA A 228 3.42 -4.44 -23.26
N CYS A 229 3.15 -3.87 -22.07
CA CYS A 229 3.37 -4.55 -20.79
C CYS A 229 2.54 -5.82 -20.65
N GLY A 230 1.24 -5.75 -20.96
CA GLY A 230 0.34 -6.90 -20.87
C GLY A 230 0.73 -8.03 -21.84
N TYR A 231 1.13 -7.69 -23.06
CA TYR A 231 1.60 -8.69 -24.03
C TYR A 231 2.92 -9.32 -23.60
N ALA A 232 3.89 -8.50 -23.15
CA ALA A 232 5.15 -8.98 -22.63
C ALA A 232 4.97 -9.93 -21.44
N ALA A 233 4.00 -9.64 -20.57
CA ALA A 233 3.65 -10.48 -19.42
C ALA A 233 2.76 -11.69 -19.76
N LYS A 234 2.43 -11.92 -21.04
CA LYS A 234 1.51 -12.99 -21.49
C LYS A 234 0.18 -12.95 -20.72
N MET A 235 -0.44 -11.76 -20.66
CA MET A 235 -1.65 -11.49 -19.89
C MET A 235 -2.83 -12.36 -20.33
N ASN A 236 -3.48 -13.01 -19.39
CA ASN A 236 -4.79 -13.62 -19.61
C ASN A 236 -5.87 -12.57 -19.42
N TYR A 237 -6.38 -12.04 -20.53
CA TYR A 237 -7.28 -10.89 -20.53
C TYR A 237 -8.73 -11.26 -20.22
N GLY A 238 -9.45 -10.39 -19.51
CA GLY A 238 -10.88 -10.49 -19.20
C GLY A 238 -11.52 -9.13 -18.96
N ASP A 239 -12.86 -9.08 -19.01
CA ASP A 239 -13.64 -7.85 -18.89
C ASP A 239 -13.59 -7.25 -17.46
N GLY A 240 -13.63 -8.11 -16.45
CA GLY A 240 -13.66 -7.69 -15.04
C GLY A 240 -12.31 -7.83 -14.34
N SER A 241 -11.45 -8.72 -14.83
CA SER A 241 -10.10 -8.93 -14.32
C SER A 241 -9.20 -9.54 -15.37
N SER A 242 -7.94 -9.13 -15.38
CA SER A 242 -6.88 -9.70 -16.21
C SER A 242 -5.70 -10.06 -15.33
N GLY A 243 -5.08 -11.22 -15.57
CA GLY A 243 -4.00 -11.73 -14.71
C GLY A 243 -2.81 -12.25 -15.51
N ALA A 244 -1.61 -12.08 -14.96
CA ALA A 244 -0.37 -12.63 -15.50
C ALA A 244 0.48 -13.21 -14.38
N GLN A 245 1.31 -14.18 -14.74
CA GLN A 245 2.30 -14.72 -13.81
C GLN A 245 3.51 -13.79 -13.73
N SER A 246 4.04 -13.57 -12.53
CA SER A 246 5.17 -12.65 -12.29
C SER A 246 6.42 -13.03 -13.10
N TYR A 247 6.68 -14.31 -13.25
CA TYR A 247 7.81 -14.80 -14.06
C TYR A 247 7.69 -14.45 -15.56
N ASN A 248 6.45 -14.38 -16.10
CA ASN A 248 6.24 -13.91 -17.46
C ASN A 248 6.56 -12.41 -17.58
N ALA A 249 6.22 -11.62 -16.57
CA ALA A 249 6.56 -10.21 -16.53
C ALA A 249 8.09 -10.00 -16.49
N VAL A 250 8.79 -10.74 -15.64
CA VAL A 250 10.27 -10.74 -15.57
C VAL A 250 10.87 -11.04 -16.94
N GLU A 251 10.42 -12.11 -17.58
CA GLU A 251 10.94 -12.51 -18.89
C GLU A 251 10.60 -11.50 -19.98
N GLY A 252 9.36 -11.03 -20.01
CA GLY A 252 8.91 -10.05 -21.00
C GLY A 252 9.66 -8.72 -20.89
N MET A 253 9.93 -8.24 -19.68
CA MET A 253 10.73 -7.03 -19.46
C MET A 253 12.17 -7.19 -19.95
N ARG A 254 12.78 -8.33 -19.74
CA ARG A 254 14.13 -8.65 -20.22
C ARG A 254 14.15 -8.78 -21.76
N ARG A 255 13.24 -9.53 -22.32
CA ARG A 255 13.23 -9.91 -23.73
C ARG A 255 12.78 -8.79 -24.66
N TYR A 256 11.71 -8.09 -24.28
CA TYR A 256 11.05 -7.13 -25.18
C TYR A 256 11.23 -5.69 -24.77
N LEU A 257 11.39 -5.42 -23.46
CA LEU A 257 11.31 -4.08 -22.91
C LEU A 257 12.66 -3.51 -22.46
N GLY A 258 13.79 -4.20 -22.82
CA GLY A 258 15.15 -3.69 -22.65
C GLY A 258 15.62 -3.54 -21.21
N TYR A 259 15.11 -4.37 -20.30
CA TYR A 259 15.57 -4.41 -18.91
C TYR A 259 16.71 -5.39 -18.70
N HIS A 260 17.55 -5.11 -17.70
CA HIS A 260 18.77 -5.85 -17.43
C HIS A 260 18.49 -7.24 -16.82
N PHE A 261 19.40 -8.19 -16.96
CA PHE A 261 19.25 -9.55 -16.42
C PHE A 261 19.21 -9.65 -14.90
N THR A 262 19.61 -8.60 -14.16
CA THR A 262 19.49 -8.53 -12.71
C THR A 262 18.04 -8.48 -12.23
N LEU A 263 17.11 -8.16 -13.12
CA LEU A 263 15.67 -8.23 -12.84
C LEU A 263 15.31 -9.68 -12.56
N GLU A 264 14.79 -9.96 -11.36
CA GLU A 264 14.40 -11.31 -10.96
C GLU A 264 13.23 -11.30 -10.02
N GLU A 265 12.48 -12.38 -9.96
CA GLU A 265 11.47 -12.60 -8.94
C GLU A 265 12.07 -13.36 -7.75
N VAL A 266 11.76 -12.91 -6.54
CA VAL A 266 12.17 -13.54 -5.28
C VAL A 266 10.94 -13.80 -4.42
N MET A 267 10.96 -14.92 -3.69
CA MET A 267 9.83 -15.34 -2.84
C MET A 267 10.04 -14.91 -1.40
N ARG A 268 9.03 -14.33 -0.78
CA ARG A 268 9.07 -13.97 0.64
C ARG A 268 9.45 -15.17 1.52
N ALA A 269 8.98 -16.35 1.19
CA ALA A 269 9.23 -17.59 1.94
C ALA A 269 10.72 -17.98 2.04
N ASP A 270 11.56 -17.50 1.13
CA ASP A 270 13.00 -17.81 1.12
C ASP A 270 13.83 -16.88 2.02
N TYR A 271 13.22 -15.87 2.68
CA TYR A 271 13.88 -14.85 3.48
C TYR A 271 13.33 -14.78 4.90
N LEU A 272 14.21 -14.53 5.87
CA LEU A 272 13.78 -14.10 7.20
C LEU A 272 13.15 -12.70 7.12
N THR A 273 12.42 -12.28 8.14
CA THR A 273 11.71 -11.00 8.15
C THR A 273 12.67 -9.82 7.94
N ASP A 274 13.78 -9.79 8.69
CA ASP A 274 14.79 -8.72 8.57
C ASP A 274 15.53 -8.76 7.22
N GLU A 275 15.75 -9.94 6.66
CA GLU A 275 16.38 -10.12 5.34
C GLU A 275 15.48 -9.60 4.23
N TRP A 276 14.17 -9.87 4.31
CA TRP A 276 13.18 -9.38 3.36
C TRP A 276 13.07 -7.87 3.39
N ASP A 277 12.99 -7.29 4.59
CA ASP A 277 12.97 -5.84 4.79
C ASP A 277 14.24 -5.18 4.22
N ALA A 278 15.40 -5.67 4.59
CA ALA A 278 16.68 -5.18 4.07
C ALA A 278 16.80 -5.30 2.55
N LEU A 279 16.26 -6.36 1.95
CA LEU A 279 16.24 -6.58 0.51
C LEU A 279 15.42 -5.49 -0.18
N ILE A 280 14.15 -5.32 0.21
CA ILE A 280 13.26 -4.32 -0.39
C ILE A 280 13.84 -2.91 -0.19
N TYR A 281 14.28 -2.58 1.02
CA TYR A 281 14.91 -1.29 1.30
C TYR A 281 16.14 -1.03 0.41
N SER A 282 17.00 -2.02 0.20
CA SER A 282 18.21 -1.87 -0.63
C SER A 282 17.90 -1.55 -2.10
N GLU A 283 16.80 -2.08 -2.63
CA GLU A 283 16.32 -1.76 -3.97
C GLU A 283 15.86 -0.30 -4.05
N LEU A 284 15.03 0.13 -3.08
CA LEU A 284 14.58 1.52 -3.00
C LEU A 284 15.74 2.49 -2.83
N GLN A 285 16.71 2.17 -1.97
CA GLN A 285 17.91 2.99 -1.77
C GLN A 285 18.73 3.12 -3.04
N ALA A 286 18.73 2.11 -3.90
CA ALA A 286 19.40 2.14 -5.20
C ALA A 286 18.56 2.85 -6.30
N GLY A 287 17.42 3.45 -5.95
CA GLY A 287 16.53 4.13 -6.89
C GLY A 287 15.75 3.16 -7.80
N ARG A 288 15.51 1.95 -7.35
CA ARG A 288 14.78 0.93 -8.08
C ARG A 288 13.46 0.62 -7.38
N PRO A 289 12.31 1.09 -7.90
CA PRO A 289 11.00 0.65 -7.44
C PRO A 289 10.86 -0.87 -7.57
N VAL A 290 10.16 -1.48 -6.63
CA VAL A 290 9.96 -2.93 -6.56
C VAL A 290 8.52 -3.24 -6.93
N MET A 291 8.28 -4.21 -7.81
CA MET A 291 6.92 -4.73 -8.01
C MET A 291 6.68 -5.89 -7.04
N ILE A 292 5.68 -5.76 -6.19
CA ILE A 292 5.31 -6.81 -5.22
C ILE A 292 4.03 -7.49 -5.70
N THR A 293 3.94 -8.79 -5.46
CA THR A 293 2.70 -9.55 -5.63
C THR A 293 2.30 -10.22 -4.33
N GLY A 294 1.02 -10.40 -4.13
CA GLY A 294 0.47 -11.12 -2.99
C GLY A 294 -0.94 -11.60 -3.29
N TYR A 295 -1.45 -12.48 -2.42
CA TYR A 295 -2.78 -13.05 -2.54
C TYR A 295 -3.60 -12.79 -1.26
N SER A 296 -4.89 -12.65 -1.42
CA SER A 296 -5.92 -12.67 -0.38
C SER A 296 -6.77 -13.95 -0.51
N ALA A 297 -7.83 -14.07 0.29
CA ALA A 297 -8.85 -15.13 0.12
C ALA A 297 -9.55 -15.06 -1.25
N SER A 298 -9.65 -13.88 -1.84
CA SER A 298 -10.45 -13.60 -3.03
C SER A 298 -9.64 -13.55 -4.33
N GLY A 299 -8.32 -13.33 -4.28
CA GLY A 299 -7.47 -13.29 -5.48
C GLY A 299 -6.08 -12.69 -5.25
N GLY A 300 -5.29 -12.62 -6.32
CA GLY A 300 -3.96 -12.03 -6.31
C GLY A 300 -3.95 -10.61 -6.84
N HIS A 301 -2.96 -9.81 -6.42
CA HIS A 301 -2.72 -8.47 -6.92
C HIS A 301 -1.22 -8.20 -7.08
N ALA A 302 -0.86 -7.37 -8.07
CA ALA A 302 0.48 -6.85 -8.29
C ALA A 302 0.47 -5.33 -8.17
N PHE A 303 1.44 -4.76 -7.48
CA PHE A 303 1.52 -3.33 -7.16
C PHE A 303 2.97 -2.88 -7.00
N VAL A 304 3.19 -1.58 -6.89
CA VAL A 304 4.54 -1.00 -6.81
C VAL A 304 4.83 -0.53 -5.38
N CYS A 305 5.96 -0.96 -4.85
CA CYS A 305 6.58 -0.44 -3.65
C CYS A 305 7.71 0.50 -4.06
N ASP A 306 7.65 1.79 -3.68
CA ASP A 306 8.52 2.82 -4.22
C ASP A 306 9.02 3.86 -3.22
N GLY A 307 8.73 3.69 -1.94
CA GLY A 307 9.17 4.60 -0.88
C GLY A 307 9.24 3.93 0.49
N TYR A 308 9.86 4.60 1.44
CA TYR A 308 10.01 4.15 2.83
C TYR A 308 9.91 5.34 3.79
N ASP A 309 9.15 5.22 4.87
CA ASP A 309 8.86 6.33 5.78
C ASP A 309 9.96 6.62 6.84
N GLY A 310 10.96 5.74 6.94
CA GLY A 310 11.98 5.80 7.98
C GLY A 310 11.61 5.10 9.29
N ASN A 311 10.41 4.48 9.38
CA ASN A 311 9.88 3.87 10.59
C ASN A 311 9.35 2.43 10.38
N GLY A 312 9.71 1.79 9.28
CA GLY A 312 9.31 0.41 8.98
C GLY A 312 8.11 0.27 8.05
N MET A 313 7.56 1.38 7.54
CA MET A 313 6.45 1.33 6.59
C MET A 313 6.92 1.71 5.17
N TYR A 314 6.40 1.01 4.19
CA TYR A 314 6.74 1.14 2.77
C TYR A 314 5.60 1.79 2.02
N HIS A 315 5.91 2.75 1.15
CA HIS A 315 4.93 3.37 0.27
C HIS A 315 4.52 2.40 -0.83
N ILE A 316 3.21 2.22 -0.99
CA ILE A 316 2.61 1.34 -1.98
C ILE A 316 1.73 2.15 -2.92
N ASN A 317 1.97 1.98 -4.22
CA ASN A 317 1.09 2.43 -5.29
C ASN A 317 0.34 1.20 -5.83
N TRP A 318 -0.96 1.15 -5.57
CA TRP A 318 -1.80 -0.01 -5.86
C TRP A 318 -2.19 -0.16 -7.34
N GLY A 319 -1.99 0.88 -8.15
CA GLY A 319 -2.45 0.89 -9.54
C GLY A 319 -3.97 1.02 -9.66
N TRP A 320 -4.60 1.77 -8.75
CA TRP A 320 -6.04 2.03 -8.67
C TRP A 320 -6.36 3.53 -8.75
N GLY A 321 -5.68 4.25 -9.63
CA GLY A 321 -5.92 5.68 -9.80
C GLY A 321 -5.53 6.56 -8.61
N GLY A 322 -4.62 6.09 -7.76
CA GLY A 322 -4.20 6.75 -6.52
C GLY A 322 -5.03 6.36 -5.29
N MET A 323 -6.04 5.50 -5.46
CA MET A 323 -6.86 5.02 -4.34
C MET A 323 -6.00 4.16 -3.41
N SER A 324 -6.06 4.44 -2.11
CA SER A 324 -5.31 3.77 -1.04
C SER A 324 -3.77 3.85 -1.16
N ASP A 325 -3.22 4.66 -2.07
CA ASP A 325 -1.77 4.86 -2.16
C ASP A 325 -1.27 5.54 -0.89
N THR A 326 -0.54 4.79 -0.07
CA THR A 326 0.02 5.27 1.20
C THR A 326 1.08 4.28 1.73
N TYR A 327 1.41 4.36 3.01
CA TYR A 327 2.44 3.55 3.65
C TYR A 327 1.86 2.36 4.41
N PHE A 328 2.41 1.17 4.18
CA PHE A 328 1.98 -0.11 4.75
C PHE A 328 3.16 -0.90 5.33
N LEU A 329 2.85 -1.76 6.30
CA LEU A 329 3.76 -2.83 6.68
C LEU A 329 3.75 -3.91 5.58
N LEU A 330 4.94 -4.35 5.14
CA LEU A 330 5.06 -5.41 4.12
C LEU A 330 4.39 -6.74 4.55
N SER A 331 4.22 -6.95 5.84
CA SER A 331 3.57 -8.15 6.38
C SER A 331 2.04 -8.14 6.28
N LEU A 332 1.41 -6.98 6.10
CA LEU A 332 -0.05 -6.83 6.09
C LEU A 332 -0.57 -6.48 4.69
N LEU A 333 -0.15 -5.35 4.11
CA LEU A 333 -0.55 -4.90 2.77
C LEU A 333 -2.07 -4.94 2.57
N ASN A 334 -2.82 -4.34 3.50
CA ASN A 334 -4.27 -4.38 3.59
C ASN A 334 -4.89 -2.99 3.34
N PRO A 335 -5.12 -2.60 2.08
CA PRO A 335 -5.77 -1.33 1.75
C PRO A 335 -7.25 -1.35 2.16
N ASP A 336 -7.74 -0.22 2.67
CA ASP A 336 -9.14 -0.07 3.12
C ASP A 336 -10.11 -0.10 1.94
N ASP A 337 -9.75 0.56 0.83
CA ASP A 337 -10.53 0.59 -0.41
C ASP A 337 -9.75 -0.08 -1.55
N GLN A 338 -10.46 -0.78 -2.42
CA GLN A 338 -9.88 -1.49 -3.57
C GLN A 338 -10.50 -1.01 -4.88
N GLY A 339 -9.67 -0.78 -5.89
CA GLY A 339 -10.09 -0.31 -7.21
C GLY A 339 -10.27 -1.41 -8.24
N THR A 340 -10.24 -1.04 -9.51
CA THR A 340 -10.43 -1.93 -10.66
C THR A 340 -9.43 -3.09 -10.65
N GLY A 341 -9.94 -4.33 -10.72
CA GLY A 341 -9.11 -5.54 -10.67
C GLY A 341 -8.59 -5.90 -9.26
N GLY A 342 -8.94 -5.13 -8.23
CA GLY A 342 -8.84 -5.54 -6.84
C GLY A 342 -9.94 -6.56 -6.52
N PHE A 343 -9.65 -7.45 -5.58
CA PHE A 343 -10.64 -8.42 -5.12
C PHE A 343 -11.09 -8.00 -3.72
N PRO A 344 -12.38 -7.82 -3.49
CA PRO A 344 -12.87 -7.44 -2.18
C PRO A 344 -12.52 -8.52 -1.16
N GLY A 345 -11.63 -8.18 -0.24
CA GLY A 345 -11.20 -9.00 0.88
C GLY A 345 -10.55 -8.10 1.91
N GLU A 346 -10.96 -8.22 3.17
CA GLU A 346 -10.50 -7.33 4.24
C GLU A 346 -9.10 -7.70 4.77
N ASP A 347 -8.47 -8.76 4.22
CA ASP A 347 -7.31 -9.40 4.83
C ASP A 347 -5.97 -9.04 4.18
N GLY A 348 -5.97 -8.15 3.18
CA GLY A 348 -4.76 -7.72 2.49
C GLY A 348 -4.12 -8.80 1.61
N TYR A 349 -2.94 -8.48 1.07
CA TYR A 349 -2.20 -9.31 0.12
C TYR A 349 -0.96 -9.93 0.77
N SER A 350 -1.15 -10.60 1.90
CA SER A 350 -0.07 -11.18 2.72
C SER A 350 0.31 -12.61 2.34
N VAL A 351 -0.53 -13.32 1.57
CA VAL A 351 -0.33 -14.72 1.21
C VAL A 351 0.58 -14.83 -0.02
N TRP A 352 1.54 -15.76 -0.02
CA TRP A 352 2.45 -16.05 -1.12
C TRP A 352 3.08 -14.81 -1.74
N GLN A 353 3.56 -13.92 -0.92
CA GLN A 353 4.21 -12.71 -1.41
C GLN A 353 5.46 -13.03 -2.22
N SER A 354 5.61 -12.33 -3.34
CA SER A 354 6.85 -12.26 -4.10
C SER A 354 7.20 -10.82 -4.46
N ALA A 355 8.44 -10.57 -4.81
CA ALA A 355 8.90 -9.28 -5.28
C ALA A 355 9.71 -9.44 -6.56
N ILE A 356 9.45 -8.58 -7.54
CA ILE A 356 10.30 -8.41 -8.72
C ILE A 356 11.26 -7.28 -8.42
N ILE A 357 12.54 -7.60 -8.36
CA ILE A 357 13.65 -6.74 -7.93
C ILE A 357 14.70 -6.60 -9.01
N GLY A 358 15.73 -5.78 -8.79
CA GLY A 358 16.81 -5.58 -9.76
C GLY A 358 16.35 -4.87 -11.03
N ILE A 359 15.25 -4.10 -10.95
CA ILE A 359 14.63 -3.44 -12.10
C ILE A 359 15.49 -2.25 -12.53
N GLN A 360 16.30 -2.43 -13.57
CA GLN A 360 17.14 -1.37 -14.12
C GLN A 360 17.28 -1.51 -15.63
N LYS A 361 17.58 -0.39 -16.28
CA LYS A 361 17.79 -0.35 -17.74
C LYS A 361 18.97 -1.20 -18.15
N ALA A 362 18.83 -1.96 -19.23
CA ALA A 362 19.99 -2.63 -19.85
C ALA A 362 20.86 -1.64 -20.63
N ALA A 363 22.14 -1.96 -20.80
CA ALA A 363 23.00 -1.23 -21.73
C ALA A 363 22.52 -1.46 -23.18
N LYS A 364 22.82 -0.53 -24.08
CA LYS A 364 22.31 -0.54 -25.47
C LYS A 364 22.72 -1.81 -26.25
N ASP A 365 23.86 -2.41 -25.92
CA ASP A 365 24.40 -3.60 -26.59
C ASP A 365 24.20 -4.87 -25.75
N TYR A 366 23.27 -4.84 -24.80
CA TYR A 366 23.01 -5.95 -23.90
C TYR A 366 22.26 -7.08 -24.64
N ASP A 367 22.85 -8.27 -24.64
CA ASP A 367 22.24 -9.54 -25.09
C ASP A 367 21.72 -10.30 -23.84
N GLY A 368 20.42 -10.16 -23.57
CA GLY A 368 19.74 -10.79 -22.43
C GLY A 368 19.26 -12.22 -22.69
N MET A 369 19.52 -12.77 -23.88
CA MET A 369 19.04 -14.11 -24.24
C MET A 369 19.73 -15.19 -23.39
N ARG A 370 18.91 -16.04 -22.81
CA ARG A 370 19.32 -17.12 -21.92
C ARG A 370 18.69 -18.45 -22.35
N LEU A 371 19.39 -19.54 -22.03
CA LEU A 371 18.80 -20.87 -22.15
C LEU A 371 17.75 -21.05 -21.04
N GLU A 372 16.66 -21.72 -21.41
CA GLU A 372 15.61 -22.10 -20.47
C GLU A 372 16.01 -23.32 -19.65
N LEU A 373 15.78 -23.27 -18.34
CA LEU A 373 15.99 -24.42 -17.46
C LEU A 373 14.70 -25.26 -17.44
N ASP A 374 14.76 -26.41 -18.12
CA ASP A 374 13.63 -27.34 -18.07
C ASP A 374 13.54 -28.05 -16.74
N GLN A 375 14.70 -28.43 -16.17
CA GLN A 375 14.77 -29.17 -14.92
C GLN A 375 16.16 -29.10 -14.28
N ILE A 376 16.19 -29.02 -12.95
CA ILE A 376 17.27 -29.48 -12.09
C ILE A 376 16.69 -30.45 -11.07
N SER A 377 17.31 -31.59 -10.85
CA SER A 377 16.79 -32.57 -9.88
C SER A 377 17.90 -33.38 -9.23
N SER A 378 17.74 -33.64 -7.92
CA SER A 378 18.48 -34.68 -7.21
C SER A 378 17.57 -35.89 -6.95
N ASN A 379 18.10 -37.07 -7.09
CA ASN A 379 17.40 -38.33 -6.76
C ASN A 379 17.43 -38.62 -5.27
N SER A 380 18.24 -37.88 -4.50
CA SER A 380 18.34 -38.00 -3.06
C SER A 380 17.60 -36.87 -2.38
N THR A 381 16.88 -37.16 -1.31
CA THR A 381 16.19 -36.18 -0.47
C THR A 381 16.98 -35.75 0.76
N GLN A 382 18.09 -36.48 1.03
CA GLN A 382 18.94 -36.23 2.20
C GLN A 382 20.39 -36.64 1.93
N ALA A 383 21.32 -35.88 2.48
CA ALA A 383 22.73 -36.24 2.62
C ALA A 383 23.16 -36.14 4.08
N THR A 384 24.12 -36.99 4.50
CA THR A 384 24.70 -36.93 5.83
C THR A 384 26.20 -36.84 5.75
N ARG A 385 26.83 -36.13 6.69
CA ARG A 385 28.28 -36.13 6.89
C ARG A 385 28.68 -36.83 8.20
N THR A 386 29.83 -37.47 8.18
CA THR A 386 30.29 -38.23 9.36
C THR A 386 30.84 -37.35 10.47
N SER A 387 31.18 -36.09 10.16
CA SER A 387 31.74 -35.11 11.08
C SER A 387 31.39 -33.72 10.58
N ALA A 388 31.26 -32.74 11.47
CA ALA A 388 31.07 -31.35 11.14
C ALA A 388 32.21 -30.74 10.28
N ALA A 389 33.38 -31.40 10.24
CA ALA A 389 34.53 -30.95 9.41
C ALA A 389 34.48 -31.52 7.98
N ASN A 390 33.49 -32.31 7.62
CA ASN A 390 33.33 -32.88 6.28
C ASN A 390 32.28 -32.10 5.50
N ASP A 391 32.53 -31.94 4.20
CA ASP A 391 31.59 -31.33 3.27
C ASP A 391 30.40 -32.27 2.97
N PHE A 392 29.28 -31.70 2.54
CA PHE A 392 28.23 -32.49 1.91
C PHE A 392 28.48 -32.57 0.41
N VAL A 393 27.93 -33.55 -0.24
CA VAL A 393 27.94 -33.71 -1.70
C VAL A 393 26.50 -33.86 -2.18
N VAL A 394 26.12 -32.99 -3.11
CA VAL A 394 24.85 -33.07 -3.85
C VAL A 394 25.14 -33.63 -5.24
N THR A 395 24.38 -34.65 -5.64
CA THR A 395 24.40 -35.14 -7.02
C THR A 395 23.09 -34.77 -7.69
N ALA A 396 23.18 -34.01 -8.79
CA ALA A 396 22.03 -33.55 -9.52
C ALA A 396 22.18 -33.64 -11.03
N SER A 397 21.07 -33.71 -11.75
CA SER A 397 20.98 -33.66 -13.20
C SER A 397 20.28 -32.38 -13.63
N VAL A 398 20.72 -31.82 -14.78
CA VAL A 398 20.21 -30.57 -15.37
C VAL A 398 19.77 -30.84 -16.78
N SER A 399 18.62 -30.31 -17.20
CA SER A 399 18.19 -30.21 -18.60
C SER A 399 17.86 -28.76 -18.91
N MET A 400 18.32 -28.29 -20.06
CA MET A 400 18.13 -26.93 -20.56
C MET A 400 17.75 -26.97 -22.02
N SER A 401 16.92 -26.06 -22.49
CA SER A 401 16.49 -25.94 -23.88
C SER A 401 16.46 -24.48 -24.34
N THR A 402 16.11 -24.29 -25.58
CA THR A 402 15.76 -22.98 -26.16
C THR A 402 14.93 -23.21 -27.42
N GLU A 403 14.02 -22.30 -27.70
CA GLU A 403 13.31 -22.21 -28.96
C GLU A 403 13.96 -21.17 -29.90
N GLU A 404 14.95 -20.42 -29.42
CA GLU A 404 15.57 -19.30 -30.13
C GLU A 404 16.60 -19.83 -31.18
N GLU A 405 16.24 -19.71 -32.45
CA GLU A 405 17.14 -20.10 -33.56
C GLU A 405 18.46 -19.29 -33.60
N GLU A 406 18.43 -18.06 -33.07
CA GLU A 406 19.59 -17.16 -32.98
C GLU A 406 20.69 -17.70 -32.05
N LEU A 407 20.34 -18.58 -31.11
CA LEU A 407 21.29 -19.22 -30.21
C LEU A 407 21.97 -20.44 -30.80
N ILE A 408 21.52 -20.93 -31.96
CA ILE A 408 22.14 -22.10 -32.64
C ILE A 408 23.60 -21.80 -33.00
N GLY A 409 24.48 -22.74 -32.68
CA GLY A 409 25.94 -22.61 -32.90
C GLY A 409 26.67 -21.93 -31.75
N ASN A 410 25.97 -21.26 -30.80
CA ASN A 410 26.63 -20.72 -29.63
C ASN A 410 26.96 -21.81 -28.61
N THR A 411 28.10 -21.66 -27.93
CA THR A 411 28.54 -22.55 -26.85
C THR A 411 28.32 -21.87 -25.50
N TYR A 412 27.71 -22.61 -24.60
CA TYR A 412 27.45 -22.15 -23.22
C TYR A 412 28.23 -23.02 -22.24
N ASN A 413 28.91 -22.38 -21.28
CA ASN A 413 29.36 -23.04 -20.06
C ASN A 413 28.19 -23.07 -19.08
N VAL A 414 28.01 -24.21 -18.42
CA VAL A 414 26.92 -24.43 -17.45
C VAL A 414 27.51 -24.75 -16.09
N ALA A 415 26.94 -24.25 -15.01
CA ALA A 415 27.41 -24.44 -13.65
C ALA A 415 26.25 -24.59 -12.66
N PHE A 416 26.55 -25.14 -11.49
CA PHE A 416 25.74 -24.91 -10.28
C PHE A 416 26.22 -23.67 -9.57
N GLY A 417 25.31 -22.79 -9.18
CA GLY A 417 25.53 -21.69 -8.24
C GLY A 417 24.90 -22.04 -6.90
N LEU A 418 25.69 -22.00 -5.84
CA LEU A 418 25.20 -22.13 -4.48
C LEU A 418 24.89 -20.75 -3.94
N TYR A 419 23.66 -20.53 -3.52
CA TYR A 419 23.17 -19.25 -3.04
C TYR A 419 22.68 -19.31 -1.59
N GLN A 420 22.83 -18.20 -0.87
CA GLN A 420 22.06 -17.89 0.33
C GLN A 420 21.36 -16.56 0.08
N GLY A 421 20.04 -16.58 0.01
CA GLY A 421 19.30 -15.42 -0.48
C GLY A 421 19.77 -15.02 -1.88
N ARG A 422 20.34 -13.82 -2.04
CA ARG A 422 20.91 -13.30 -3.30
C ARG A 422 22.42 -13.56 -3.47
N ASP A 423 23.10 -13.92 -2.41
CA ASP A 423 24.55 -14.03 -2.41
C ASP A 423 24.98 -15.34 -3.08
N LEU A 424 25.71 -15.22 -4.17
CA LEU A 424 26.36 -16.34 -4.81
C LEU A 424 27.62 -16.72 -4.02
N LEU A 425 27.54 -17.81 -3.28
CA LEU A 425 28.61 -18.27 -2.40
C LEU A 425 29.67 -19.07 -3.15
N GLN A 426 29.25 -19.86 -4.13
CA GLN A 426 30.12 -20.77 -4.86
C GLN A 426 29.58 -21.08 -6.25
N VAL A 427 30.49 -21.26 -7.24
CA VAL A 427 30.21 -21.77 -8.58
C VAL A 427 30.90 -23.10 -8.77
N THR A 428 30.16 -24.11 -9.24
CA THR A 428 30.67 -25.44 -9.60
C THR A 428 30.38 -25.70 -11.06
N GLU A 429 31.39 -25.62 -11.92
CA GLU A 429 31.24 -25.83 -13.37
C GLU A 429 30.86 -27.30 -13.68
N LEU A 430 29.88 -27.49 -14.58
CA LEU A 430 29.37 -28.79 -15.03
C LEU A 430 30.01 -29.21 -16.35
N GLY A 431 30.40 -28.23 -17.19
CA GLY A 431 30.95 -28.37 -18.52
C GLY A 431 30.36 -27.34 -19.49
N ASN A 432 30.57 -27.57 -20.78
CA ASN A 432 30.02 -26.74 -21.83
C ASN A 432 29.23 -27.57 -22.86
N ALA A 433 28.35 -26.91 -23.60
CA ALA A 433 27.58 -27.49 -24.67
C ALA A 433 27.31 -26.45 -25.76
N THR A 434 27.30 -26.88 -27.02
CA THR A 434 26.94 -26.04 -28.17
C THR A 434 25.51 -26.34 -28.58
N ILE A 435 24.71 -25.30 -28.79
CA ILE A 435 23.33 -25.43 -29.24
C ILE A 435 23.30 -25.97 -30.66
N GLN A 436 22.60 -27.05 -30.88
CA GLN A 436 22.52 -27.73 -32.18
C GLN A 436 21.06 -27.92 -32.63
N LYS A 437 20.83 -27.80 -33.94
CA LYS A 437 19.56 -28.17 -34.58
C LYS A 437 19.73 -29.45 -35.36
N LYS A 438 18.85 -30.43 -35.14
CA LYS A 438 18.79 -31.68 -35.90
C LYS A 438 17.33 -32.02 -36.25
N PHE A 439 17.11 -32.51 -37.47
CA PHE A 439 15.78 -32.92 -37.94
C PHE A 439 14.68 -31.84 -37.75
N GLY A 440 15.06 -30.58 -37.87
CA GLY A 440 14.13 -29.46 -37.73
C GLY A 440 13.90 -28.96 -36.28
N SER A 441 14.42 -29.64 -35.27
CA SER A 441 14.28 -29.26 -33.84
C SER A 441 15.62 -28.91 -33.23
N ILE A 442 15.62 -27.92 -32.33
CA ILE A 442 16.75 -27.59 -31.48
C ILE A 442 16.86 -28.68 -30.39
N LEU A 443 18.08 -29.17 -30.19
CA LEU A 443 18.31 -30.26 -29.24
C LEU A 443 18.51 -29.69 -27.80
N PRO A 444 17.87 -30.29 -26.78
CA PRO A 444 18.13 -29.90 -25.39
C PRO A 444 19.56 -30.27 -24.96
N ILE A 445 20.09 -29.49 -24.03
CA ILE A 445 21.37 -29.73 -23.39
C ILE A 445 21.12 -30.45 -22.05
N SER A 446 21.88 -31.51 -21.76
CA SER A 446 21.75 -32.26 -20.52
C SER A 446 23.10 -32.53 -19.86
N PHE A 447 23.15 -32.34 -18.56
CA PHE A 447 24.26 -32.68 -17.67
C PHE A 447 23.77 -33.64 -16.61
N ASN A 448 24.10 -34.91 -16.72
CA ASN A 448 23.57 -35.96 -15.83
C ASN A 448 24.54 -36.25 -14.69
N ASN A 449 23.98 -36.48 -13.48
CA ASN A 449 24.70 -36.94 -12.28
C ASN A 449 25.94 -36.10 -11.93
N LYS A 450 25.84 -34.78 -12.07
CA LYS A 450 26.91 -33.85 -11.71
C LYS A 450 26.92 -33.60 -10.20
N GLN A 451 28.12 -33.40 -9.66
CA GLN A 451 28.30 -33.22 -8.21
C GLN A 451 28.62 -31.75 -7.90
N ALA A 452 27.98 -31.25 -6.83
CA ALA A 452 28.34 -30.03 -6.15
C ALA A 452 28.81 -30.37 -4.72
N VAL A 453 29.92 -29.79 -4.30
CA VAL A 453 30.44 -29.90 -2.94
C VAL A 453 29.89 -28.72 -2.17
N ILE A 454 29.21 -28.98 -1.06
CA ILE A 454 28.66 -27.97 -0.17
C ILE A 454 29.61 -27.86 1.06
N PRO A 455 30.29 -26.70 1.21
CA PRO A 455 31.35 -26.55 2.20
C PRO A 455 30.88 -26.78 3.65
N HIS A 456 31.70 -27.46 4.45
CA HIS A 456 31.45 -27.69 5.88
C HIS A 456 31.47 -26.39 6.71
N THR A 457 32.04 -25.32 6.17
CA THR A 457 32.12 -23.99 6.80
C THR A 457 30.80 -23.24 6.79
N LEU A 458 29.82 -23.68 6.01
CA LEU A 458 28.50 -23.07 6.00
C LEU A 458 27.73 -23.37 7.30
N PRO A 459 27.11 -22.37 7.92
CA PRO A 459 26.29 -22.57 9.10
C PRO A 459 25.02 -23.38 8.79
N ASP A 460 24.34 -23.83 9.84
CA ASP A 460 22.99 -24.37 9.71
C ASP A 460 22.09 -23.30 9.10
N GLY A 461 21.24 -23.68 8.14
CA GLY A 461 20.40 -22.73 7.40
C GLY A 461 19.90 -23.29 6.09
N THR A 462 19.21 -22.45 5.33
CA THR A 462 18.64 -22.76 4.01
C THR A 462 19.46 -22.11 2.90
N TYR A 463 19.74 -22.92 1.87
CA TYR A 463 20.52 -22.54 0.69
C TYR A 463 19.79 -22.97 -0.57
N GLN A 464 20.14 -22.38 -1.73
CA GLN A 464 19.59 -22.78 -3.03
C GLN A 464 20.72 -23.19 -3.98
N LEU A 465 20.57 -24.33 -4.63
CA LEU A 465 21.43 -24.77 -5.71
C LEU A 465 20.73 -24.47 -7.04
N ARG A 466 21.19 -23.43 -7.74
CA ARG A 466 20.59 -22.90 -8.97
C ARG A 466 21.48 -23.20 -10.18
N VAL A 467 20.89 -23.21 -11.37
CA VAL A 467 21.68 -23.40 -12.62
C VAL A 467 22.12 -22.04 -13.13
N LEU A 468 23.42 -21.95 -13.38
CA LEU A 468 24.06 -20.80 -14.02
C LEU A 468 24.50 -21.15 -15.43
N GLN A 469 24.54 -20.14 -16.26
CA GLN A 469 25.09 -20.21 -17.61
C GLN A 469 25.95 -19.01 -17.93
N ARG A 470 26.91 -19.17 -18.83
CA ARG A 470 27.58 -18.05 -19.48
C ARG A 470 27.91 -18.43 -20.92
N ARG A 471 27.73 -17.53 -21.86
CA ARG A 471 28.15 -17.73 -23.24
C ARG A 471 29.69 -17.80 -23.29
N SER A 472 30.24 -18.72 -24.09
CA SER A 472 31.70 -18.82 -24.22
C SER A 472 32.30 -17.53 -24.75
N GLY A 473 33.29 -17.00 -24.02
CA GLY A 473 33.92 -15.69 -24.31
C GLY A 473 33.36 -14.52 -23.51
N THR A 474 32.39 -14.76 -22.62
CA THR A 474 31.95 -13.78 -21.61
C THR A 474 32.42 -14.20 -20.20
N ASP A 475 32.63 -13.25 -19.32
CA ASP A 475 33.15 -13.51 -17.96
C ASP A 475 32.04 -13.68 -16.90
N GLU A 476 30.83 -13.26 -17.19
CA GLU A 476 29.74 -13.18 -16.22
C GLU A 476 28.87 -14.45 -16.22
N TRP A 477 28.63 -15.01 -15.03
CA TRP A 477 27.66 -16.06 -14.80
C TRP A 477 26.27 -15.49 -14.60
N LEU A 478 25.33 -15.90 -15.43
CA LEU A 478 23.91 -15.53 -15.35
C LEU A 478 23.11 -16.74 -14.88
N LYS A 479 22.06 -16.52 -14.10
CA LYS A 479 21.08 -17.56 -13.82
C LYS A 479 20.43 -17.98 -15.15
N ALA A 480 20.26 -19.28 -15.37
CA ALA A 480 19.44 -19.77 -16.49
C ALA A 480 18.00 -19.20 -16.33
N GLN A 481 17.30 -19.03 -17.45
CA GLN A 481 15.89 -18.64 -17.41
C GLN A 481 15.11 -19.70 -16.61
N TRP A 482 14.22 -19.30 -15.73
CA TRP A 482 13.48 -20.14 -14.78
C TRP A 482 14.29 -20.64 -13.57
N ALA A 483 15.59 -20.40 -13.46
CA ALA A 483 16.36 -20.79 -12.29
C ALA A 483 15.98 -20.02 -11.01
N GLU A 484 15.14 -19.01 -11.13
CA GLU A 484 14.52 -18.33 -10.01
C GLU A 484 13.48 -19.22 -9.30
N CYS A 485 12.70 -19.98 -10.05
CA CYS A 485 11.63 -20.85 -9.54
C CYS A 485 11.89 -22.34 -9.71
N ILE A 486 12.98 -22.74 -10.40
CA ILE A 486 13.39 -24.13 -10.60
C ILE A 486 14.80 -24.29 -10.00
N TYR A 487 14.92 -24.91 -8.82
CA TYR A 487 16.17 -25.07 -8.10
C TYR A 487 16.11 -26.24 -7.10
N ILE A 488 17.22 -26.59 -6.46
CA ILE A 488 17.23 -27.51 -5.33
C ILE A 488 17.40 -26.69 -4.05
N ARG A 489 16.43 -26.77 -3.15
CA ARG A 489 16.54 -26.21 -1.78
C ARG A 489 17.36 -27.19 -0.94
N LEU A 490 18.34 -26.65 -0.22
CA LEU A 490 19.22 -27.35 0.70
C LEU A 490 18.99 -26.81 2.10
N THR A 491 18.66 -27.65 3.07
CA THR A 491 18.54 -27.23 4.48
C THR A 491 19.54 -28.00 5.31
N ILE A 492 20.54 -27.30 5.86
CA ILE A 492 21.59 -27.85 6.70
C ILE A 492 21.17 -27.77 8.17
N SER A 493 21.24 -28.89 8.87
CA SER A 493 21.05 -28.98 10.31
C SER A 493 22.09 -29.98 10.88
N GLY A 494 23.13 -29.44 11.51
CA GLY A 494 24.24 -30.22 12.05
C GLY A 494 24.93 -31.10 11.01
N ASN A 495 24.83 -32.40 11.13
CA ASN A 495 25.46 -33.37 10.21
C ASN A 495 24.50 -33.91 9.15
N THR A 496 23.34 -33.31 8.99
CA THR A 496 22.33 -33.67 8.01
C THR A 496 22.02 -32.48 7.11
N MET A 497 21.83 -32.76 5.83
CA MET A 497 21.34 -31.79 4.86
C MET A 497 20.16 -32.44 4.14
N THR A 498 18.99 -31.81 4.19
CA THR A 498 17.83 -32.22 3.38
C THR A 498 17.88 -31.51 2.02
N MET A 499 17.35 -32.19 0.99
CA MET A 499 17.29 -31.70 -0.38
C MET A 499 15.87 -31.81 -0.90
N GLU A 500 15.39 -30.71 -1.48
CA GLU A 500 14.07 -30.61 -2.08
C GLU A 500 14.17 -30.04 -3.48
N ASN A 501 13.61 -30.75 -4.48
CA ASN A 501 13.51 -30.25 -5.84
C ASN A 501 12.33 -29.29 -5.93
N VAL A 502 12.63 -28.01 -6.07
CA VAL A 502 11.65 -26.95 -6.33
C VAL A 502 11.46 -26.87 -7.84
N LEU A 503 10.29 -27.26 -8.35
CA LEU A 503 10.08 -27.49 -9.77
C LEU A 503 9.19 -26.46 -10.45
N ASN A 504 8.52 -25.61 -9.71
CA ASN A 504 7.73 -24.50 -10.23
C ASN A 504 7.09 -23.70 -9.07
N TYR A 505 6.24 -22.71 -9.41
CA TYR A 505 5.42 -21.93 -8.47
C TYR A 505 4.54 -22.76 -7.53
N THR A 506 4.14 -23.97 -7.91
CA THR A 506 3.34 -24.85 -7.03
C THR A 506 4.08 -25.23 -5.75
N ALA A 507 5.40 -25.16 -5.74
CA ALA A 507 6.19 -25.36 -4.52
C ALA A 507 6.01 -24.25 -3.48
N MET A 508 5.57 -23.05 -3.90
CA MET A 508 5.21 -21.96 -2.97
C MET A 508 4.06 -22.36 -2.03
N THR A 509 3.19 -23.26 -2.48
CA THR A 509 2.03 -23.71 -1.71
C THR A 509 2.35 -24.89 -0.78
N THR A 510 3.49 -25.55 -0.93
CA THR A 510 3.85 -26.77 -0.20
C THR A 510 4.85 -26.54 0.94
N ASN A 511 5.65 -25.46 0.87
CA ASN A 511 6.67 -25.14 1.87
C ASN A 511 6.18 -24.11 2.89
N LEU A 512 5.00 -24.37 3.42
CA LEU A 512 4.41 -23.54 4.45
C LEU A 512 4.70 -24.11 5.84
N THR A 513 4.99 -23.18 6.75
CA THR A 513 5.30 -23.54 8.14
C THR A 513 4.05 -24.02 8.87
N THR A 514 4.26 -24.85 9.88
CA THR A 514 3.24 -25.15 10.87
C THR A 514 3.18 -24.02 11.89
N VAL A 515 1.98 -23.62 12.28
CA VAL A 515 1.76 -22.58 13.27
C VAL A 515 0.85 -23.05 14.39
N THR A 516 1.00 -22.44 15.56
CA THR A 516 0.08 -22.62 16.69
C THR A 516 -0.63 -21.32 16.97
N VAL A 517 -1.96 -21.32 17.01
CA VAL A 517 -2.79 -20.20 17.46
C VAL A 517 -2.96 -20.27 18.96
N ASN A 518 -2.21 -19.45 19.70
CA ASN A 518 -2.20 -19.44 21.17
C ASN A 518 -3.52 -18.91 21.73
N SER A 519 -3.99 -17.77 21.19
CA SER A 519 -5.24 -17.13 21.58
C SER A 519 -5.88 -16.39 20.41
N VAL A 520 -7.19 -16.12 20.52
CA VAL A 520 -7.94 -15.25 19.63
C VAL A 520 -8.71 -14.26 20.51
N THR A 521 -8.53 -12.97 20.24
CA THR A 521 -9.31 -11.90 20.86
C THR A 521 -10.31 -11.37 19.83
N VAL A 522 -11.57 -11.25 20.21
CA VAL A 522 -12.64 -10.76 19.34
C VAL A 522 -12.91 -9.30 19.69
N ASN A 523 -12.55 -8.41 18.76
CA ASN A 523 -12.76 -6.97 18.85
C ASN A 523 -13.95 -6.54 17.97
N GLY A 524 -14.42 -5.31 18.14
CA GLY A 524 -15.53 -4.74 17.38
C GLY A 524 -16.89 -4.92 18.03
N LYS A 525 -17.89 -4.30 17.40
CA LYS A 525 -19.29 -4.38 17.85
C LYS A 525 -19.86 -5.75 17.44
N LYS A 526 -20.24 -6.57 18.39
CA LYS A 526 -20.85 -7.87 18.12
C LYS A 526 -22.32 -7.72 17.66
N ARG A 527 -22.51 -7.03 16.52
CA ARG A 527 -23.80 -6.78 15.90
C ARG A 527 -23.79 -7.04 14.41
N ALA A 528 -24.94 -7.43 13.86
CA ALA A 528 -25.11 -7.58 12.42
C ALA A 528 -24.77 -6.29 11.66
N GLY A 529 -24.00 -6.42 10.59
CA GLY A 529 -23.50 -5.33 9.76
C GLY A 529 -22.33 -4.53 10.35
N SER A 530 -21.76 -4.95 11.49
CA SER A 530 -20.57 -4.34 12.07
C SER A 530 -19.35 -5.24 11.91
N PRO A 531 -18.15 -4.71 11.55
CA PRO A 531 -16.95 -5.52 11.42
C PRO A 531 -16.52 -6.11 12.77
N LEU A 532 -16.10 -7.37 12.72
CA LEU A 532 -15.42 -8.08 13.79
C LEU A 532 -13.97 -8.26 13.37
N GLU A 533 -13.05 -7.96 14.26
CA GLU A 533 -11.64 -8.30 14.13
C GLU A 533 -11.31 -9.47 15.07
N PHE A 534 -10.65 -10.48 14.53
CA PHE A 534 -10.13 -11.62 15.26
C PHE A 534 -8.61 -11.51 15.35
N MET A 535 -8.12 -10.90 16.41
CA MET A 535 -6.69 -10.78 16.68
C MET A 535 -6.15 -12.10 17.19
N MET A 536 -5.40 -12.80 16.35
CA MET A 536 -4.76 -14.07 16.68
C MET A 536 -3.35 -13.84 17.20
N ASN A 537 -3.01 -14.43 18.33
CA ASN A 537 -1.63 -14.58 18.76
C ASN A 537 -1.08 -15.90 18.22
N VAL A 538 -0.09 -15.86 17.34
CA VAL A 538 0.40 -17.00 16.55
C VAL A 538 1.88 -17.23 16.80
N THR A 539 2.28 -18.48 17.02
CA THR A 539 3.68 -18.92 17.09
C THR A 539 4.00 -19.78 15.87
N ASN A 540 5.09 -19.46 15.16
CA ASN A 540 5.65 -20.33 14.15
C ASN A 540 6.37 -21.50 14.81
N THR A 541 5.81 -22.70 14.70
CA THR A 541 6.34 -23.94 15.30
C THR A 541 7.06 -24.82 14.28
N GLY A 542 7.10 -24.42 13.02
CA GLY A 542 7.77 -25.13 11.95
C GLY A 542 9.14 -24.54 11.58
N THR A 543 9.64 -24.91 10.41
CA THR A 543 10.98 -24.56 9.93
C THR A 543 10.99 -23.55 8.80
N PHE A 544 9.83 -23.23 8.21
CA PHE A 544 9.71 -22.23 7.12
C PHE A 544 9.27 -20.88 7.68
N ASN A 545 9.52 -19.81 6.92
CA ASN A 545 9.27 -18.44 7.35
C ASN A 545 7.84 -17.97 7.05
N THR A 546 7.07 -18.76 6.33
CA THR A 546 5.72 -18.40 5.88
C THR A 546 4.74 -19.51 6.15
N GLY A 547 3.62 -19.19 6.77
CA GLY A 547 2.45 -20.06 6.92
C GLY A 547 1.21 -19.41 6.32
N VAL A 548 0.16 -20.16 6.09
CA VAL A 548 -1.15 -19.65 5.66
C VAL A 548 -2.22 -20.23 6.56
N VAL A 549 -3.06 -19.37 7.09
CA VAL A 549 -4.20 -19.75 7.92
C VAL A 549 -5.50 -19.28 7.27
N ASP A 550 -6.50 -20.15 7.33
CA ASP A 550 -7.85 -19.93 6.84
C ASP A 550 -8.81 -19.78 8.01
N LEU A 551 -9.72 -18.82 7.89
CA LEU A 551 -10.87 -18.65 8.77
C LEU A 551 -12.13 -19.13 8.07
N TYR A 552 -12.79 -20.12 8.64
CA TYR A 552 -14.08 -20.58 8.19
C TYR A 552 -15.18 -20.15 9.14
N TYR A 553 -16.31 -19.79 8.59
CA TYR A 553 -17.56 -19.58 9.29
C TYR A 553 -18.50 -20.77 9.12
N SER A 554 -19.29 -21.06 10.15
CA SER A 554 -20.43 -21.97 10.12
C SER A 554 -21.57 -21.44 10.98
N SER A 555 -22.82 -21.69 10.54
CA SER A 555 -24.02 -21.45 11.34
C SER A 555 -24.26 -22.55 12.41
N SER A 556 -23.46 -23.63 12.39
CA SER A 556 -23.61 -24.80 13.28
C SER A 556 -22.32 -25.08 14.04
N SER A 557 -22.44 -25.41 15.32
CA SER A 557 -21.33 -25.84 16.16
C SER A 557 -20.69 -27.16 15.71
N THR A 558 -21.32 -27.91 14.84
CA THR A 558 -20.77 -29.15 14.26
C THR A 558 -19.93 -28.88 13.01
N PHE A 559 -19.92 -27.67 12.49
CA PHE A 559 -19.26 -27.29 11.24
C PHE A 559 -19.66 -28.19 10.04
N ALA A 560 -20.94 -28.58 9.99
CA ALA A 560 -21.44 -29.46 8.92
C ALA A 560 -21.34 -28.77 7.54
N GLU A 561 -21.53 -27.46 7.52
CA GLU A 561 -21.32 -26.59 6.35
C GLU A 561 -20.39 -25.46 6.78
N THR A 562 -19.37 -25.18 5.98
CA THR A 562 -18.39 -24.12 6.25
C THR A 562 -18.19 -23.24 5.02
N GLN A 563 -17.99 -21.96 5.27
CA GLN A 563 -17.62 -20.98 4.27
C GLN A 563 -16.25 -20.38 4.63
N LEU A 564 -15.32 -20.36 3.69
CA LEU A 564 -14.07 -19.61 3.83
C LEU A 564 -14.42 -18.11 3.82
N VAL A 565 -14.00 -17.39 4.86
CA VAL A 565 -14.33 -15.96 5.01
C VAL A 565 -13.10 -15.07 5.08
N SER A 566 -11.94 -15.64 5.42
CA SER A 566 -10.68 -14.90 5.52
C SER A 566 -9.51 -15.85 5.30
N ARG A 567 -8.43 -15.36 4.69
CA ARG A 567 -7.16 -16.08 4.49
C ARG A 567 -6.01 -15.10 4.60
N ILE A 568 -5.08 -15.37 5.50
CA ILE A 568 -3.89 -14.53 5.66
C ILE A 568 -2.60 -15.34 5.63
N GLY A 569 -1.52 -14.68 5.19
CA GLY A 569 -0.15 -15.16 5.31
C GLY A 569 0.40 -14.85 6.71
N VAL A 570 0.88 -15.86 7.38
CA VAL A 570 1.64 -15.73 8.63
C VAL A 570 3.12 -15.69 8.24
N ASN A 571 3.63 -14.49 7.97
CA ASN A 571 5.03 -14.25 7.63
C ASN A 571 5.83 -14.01 8.93
N LEU A 572 6.31 -15.11 9.52
CA LEU A 572 6.89 -15.12 10.85
C LEU A 572 8.06 -16.11 10.91
N ASP A 573 9.20 -15.68 11.39
CA ASP A 573 10.39 -16.49 11.48
C ASP A 573 10.19 -17.70 12.42
N PRO A 574 10.91 -18.82 12.19
CA PRO A 574 10.81 -19.99 13.03
C PRO A 574 11.02 -19.69 14.52
N GLY A 575 10.11 -20.19 15.37
CA GLY A 575 10.13 -19.98 16.82
C GLY A 575 9.68 -18.62 17.31
N LYS A 576 9.32 -17.69 16.43
CA LYS A 576 8.78 -16.37 16.82
C LYS A 576 7.28 -16.42 17.05
N THR A 577 6.79 -15.43 17.79
CA THR A 577 5.37 -15.24 18.11
C THR A 577 4.99 -13.81 17.80
N ASP A 578 3.85 -13.61 17.10
CA ASP A 578 3.30 -12.28 16.82
C ASP A 578 1.77 -12.34 16.71
N ASN A 579 1.15 -11.16 16.54
CA ASN A 579 -0.29 -11.01 16.41
C ASN A 579 -0.67 -10.75 14.95
N PHE A 580 -1.73 -11.43 14.49
CA PHE A 580 -2.25 -11.33 13.14
C PHE A 580 -3.76 -11.09 13.17
N PRO A 581 -4.28 -10.04 12.52
CA PRO A 581 -5.71 -9.78 12.43
C PRO A 581 -6.35 -10.61 11.31
N MET A 582 -7.59 -11.04 11.54
CA MET A 582 -8.52 -11.52 10.51
C MET A 582 -9.85 -10.83 10.71
N HIS A 583 -10.62 -10.64 9.65
CA HIS A 583 -11.85 -9.84 9.69
C HIS A 583 -13.06 -10.62 9.20
N TYR A 584 -14.25 -10.22 9.69
CA TYR A 584 -15.54 -10.73 9.23
C TYR A 584 -16.66 -9.76 9.55
N ILE A 585 -17.58 -9.56 8.62
CA ILE A 585 -18.79 -8.77 8.85
C ILE A 585 -20.02 -9.71 8.89
N PRO A 586 -20.60 -9.97 10.06
CA PRO A 586 -21.79 -10.80 10.16
C PRO A 586 -23.00 -10.09 9.57
N ALA A 587 -23.71 -10.74 8.62
CA ALA A 587 -24.87 -10.13 7.97
C ALA A 587 -26.13 -10.08 8.86
N GLU A 588 -26.30 -11.06 9.73
CA GLU A 588 -27.50 -11.22 10.56
C GLU A 588 -27.15 -11.46 12.04
N SER A 589 -28.15 -11.36 12.93
CA SER A 589 -27.99 -11.73 14.32
C SER A 589 -28.01 -13.25 14.50
N GLY A 590 -27.23 -13.77 15.45
CA GLY A 590 -27.19 -15.20 15.76
C GLY A 590 -25.86 -15.58 16.39
N THR A 591 -25.69 -16.87 16.66
CA THR A 591 -24.40 -17.42 17.09
C THR A 591 -23.61 -17.83 15.85
N TYR A 592 -22.45 -17.27 15.67
CA TYR A 592 -21.51 -17.56 14.60
C TYR A 592 -20.41 -18.47 15.14
N TYR A 593 -20.12 -19.55 14.45
CA TYR A 593 -19.05 -20.50 14.80
C TYR A 593 -17.92 -20.32 13.83
N PHE A 594 -16.72 -20.13 14.35
CA PHE A 594 -15.50 -19.91 13.58
C PHE A 594 -14.49 -20.99 13.81
N ARG A 595 -13.81 -21.40 12.73
CA ARG A 595 -12.74 -22.37 12.73
C ARG A 595 -11.54 -21.80 11.98
N ILE A 596 -10.40 -21.75 12.66
CA ILE A 596 -9.12 -21.42 12.05
C ILE A 596 -8.39 -22.72 11.74
N THR A 597 -7.91 -22.86 10.51
CA THR A 597 -7.17 -24.04 10.06
C THR A 597 -5.84 -23.67 9.42
N ASN A 598 -4.88 -24.59 9.46
CA ASN A 598 -3.73 -24.53 8.59
C ASN A 598 -4.19 -24.85 7.16
N MET A 599 -3.94 -23.95 6.20
CA MET A 599 -4.43 -24.09 4.82
C MET A 599 -3.88 -25.34 4.12
N VAL A 600 -2.63 -25.73 4.39
CA VAL A 600 -1.96 -26.87 3.73
C VAL A 600 -2.36 -28.21 4.31
N THR A 601 -2.33 -28.32 5.65
CA THR A 601 -2.57 -29.59 6.33
C THR A 601 -4.05 -29.84 6.61
N GLY A 602 -4.87 -28.77 6.61
CA GLY A 602 -6.27 -28.82 7.04
C GLY A 602 -6.43 -28.99 8.56
N ASP A 603 -5.33 -28.95 9.33
CA ASP A 603 -5.38 -29.10 10.78
C ASP A 603 -6.16 -27.94 11.41
N ILE A 604 -7.04 -28.28 12.36
CA ILE A 604 -7.78 -27.30 13.14
C ILE A 604 -6.85 -26.67 14.16
N LEU A 605 -6.60 -25.38 14.04
CA LEU A 605 -5.75 -24.62 14.95
C LEU A 605 -6.54 -24.02 16.13
N LYS A 606 -7.78 -23.56 15.84
CA LYS A 606 -8.66 -22.97 16.85
C LYS A 606 -10.11 -23.03 16.43
N GLU A 607 -11.01 -23.22 17.40
CA GLU A 607 -12.46 -23.04 17.25
C GLU A 607 -12.98 -22.09 18.33
N PHE A 608 -13.92 -21.22 17.96
CA PHE A 608 -14.58 -20.30 18.88
C PHE A 608 -15.96 -19.89 18.33
N SER A 609 -16.75 -19.21 19.14
CA SER A 609 -18.05 -18.69 18.71
C SER A 609 -18.22 -17.25 19.16
N VAL A 610 -19.04 -16.52 18.43
CA VAL A 610 -19.41 -15.13 18.71
C VAL A 610 -20.92 -15.00 18.64
N ASP A 611 -21.53 -14.52 19.71
CA ASP A 611 -22.95 -14.16 19.70
C ASP A 611 -23.07 -12.73 19.14
N VAL A 612 -23.77 -12.62 18.02
CA VAL A 612 -24.00 -11.39 17.28
C VAL A 612 -25.43 -10.93 17.52
N ALA A 613 -25.58 -9.76 18.08
CA ALA A 613 -26.89 -9.12 18.28
C ALA A 613 -27.44 -8.57 16.95
N ALA A 614 -28.73 -8.32 16.89
CA ALA A 614 -29.34 -7.67 15.73
C ALA A 614 -28.73 -6.27 15.51
N LYS A 615 -28.72 -5.83 14.24
CA LYS A 615 -28.33 -4.47 13.87
C LYS A 615 -29.14 -3.47 14.72
N ALA A 616 -28.47 -2.55 15.38
CA ALA A 616 -29.15 -1.51 16.12
C ALA A 616 -29.88 -0.58 15.13
N PRO A 617 -31.14 -0.19 15.39
CA PRO A 617 -31.79 0.84 14.59
C PRO A 617 -31.00 2.13 14.71
N VAL A 618 -30.63 2.71 13.59
CA VAL A 618 -29.97 4.02 13.54
C VAL A 618 -31.05 5.10 13.64
N ASN A 619 -30.89 5.99 14.60
CA ASN A 619 -31.77 7.13 14.80
C ASN A 619 -30.89 8.37 15.03
N ILE A 620 -30.61 9.10 13.98
CA ILE A 620 -29.89 10.36 14.03
C ILE A 620 -30.74 11.49 13.49
N SER A 621 -30.55 12.66 14.05
CA SER A 621 -31.14 13.90 13.58
C SER A 621 -30.04 14.92 13.33
N ALA A 622 -30.26 15.84 12.41
CA ALA A 622 -29.31 16.89 12.12
C ALA A 622 -29.98 18.24 11.92
N ALA A 623 -29.32 19.29 12.39
CA ALA A 623 -29.69 20.68 12.10
C ALA A 623 -28.56 21.34 11.31
N GLN A 624 -28.91 21.99 10.21
CA GLN A 624 -27.94 22.79 9.46
C GLN A 624 -27.60 24.05 10.26
N LEU A 625 -26.32 24.26 10.52
CA LEU A 625 -25.83 25.44 11.25
C LEU A 625 -25.81 26.67 10.31
N PRO A 626 -25.84 27.89 10.86
CA PRO A 626 -25.75 29.12 10.07
C PRO A 626 -24.52 29.15 9.17
N VAL A 627 -24.70 29.39 7.88
CA VAL A 627 -23.63 29.43 6.89
C VAL A 627 -22.89 30.76 6.97
N SER A 628 -21.56 30.69 7.10
CA SER A 628 -20.70 31.87 7.13
C SER A 628 -20.81 32.67 5.83
N GLY A 629 -21.08 33.98 5.93
CA GLY A 629 -21.25 34.86 4.77
C GLY A 629 -22.63 34.80 4.12
N ALA A 630 -23.57 34.02 4.66
CA ALA A 630 -24.96 34.01 4.24
C ALA A 630 -25.79 34.96 5.08
N VAL A 631 -26.67 35.73 4.44
CA VAL A 631 -27.53 36.73 5.08
C VAL A 631 -29.01 36.36 4.85
N LEU A 632 -29.78 36.25 5.95
CA LEU A 632 -31.18 35.90 5.85
C LEU A 632 -31.94 36.92 4.99
N LYS A 633 -32.63 36.45 3.97
CA LYS A 633 -33.43 37.27 3.05
C LYS A 633 -34.67 37.83 3.80
N PRO A 634 -34.92 39.14 3.71
CA PRO A 634 -36.07 39.76 4.42
C PRO A 634 -37.39 39.08 4.08
N GLY A 635 -38.14 38.72 5.12
CA GLY A 635 -39.44 38.05 4.99
C GLY A 635 -39.39 36.52 4.88
N TYR A 636 -38.24 35.90 4.96
CA TYR A 636 -38.06 34.44 4.93
C TYR A 636 -37.45 33.93 6.23
N SER A 637 -37.68 32.71 6.60
CA SER A 637 -37.13 32.06 7.79
C SER A 637 -35.92 31.16 7.50
N ASN A 638 -35.77 30.72 6.26
CA ASN A 638 -34.76 29.72 5.85
C ASN A 638 -34.14 30.00 4.47
N TYR A 639 -34.31 31.20 3.92
CA TYR A 639 -33.79 31.59 2.60
C TYR A 639 -32.74 32.69 2.76
N TYR A 640 -31.52 32.40 2.30
CA TYR A 640 -30.34 33.22 2.55
C TYR A 640 -29.64 33.63 1.25
N ASP A 641 -29.15 34.87 1.24
CA ASP A 641 -28.24 35.33 0.17
C ASP A 641 -26.80 34.95 0.53
N LEU A 642 -26.11 34.23 -0.35
CA LEU A 642 -24.73 33.80 -0.24
C LEU A 642 -23.84 34.58 -1.21
N ALA A 643 -22.82 35.24 -0.71
CA ALA A 643 -21.90 36.08 -1.49
C ALA A 643 -20.64 35.34 -1.95
N SER A 644 -20.71 34.02 -2.11
CA SER A 644 -19.55 33.17 -2.48
C SER A 644 -20.00 32.02 -3.38
N THR A 645 -19.11 31.61 -4.29
CA THR A 645 -19.25 30.40 -5.09
C THR A 645 -18.72 29.14 -4.37
N THR A 646 -18.22 29.33 -3.16
CA THR A 646 -17.84 28.22 -2.25
C THR A 646 -18.80 28.24 -1.08
N LEU A 647 -19.46 27.10 -0.85
CA LEU A 647 -20.37 26.86 0.26
C LEU A 647 -19.67 25.95 1.28
N SER A 648 -19.39 26.50 2.46
CA SER A 648 -19.01 25.72 3.64
C SER A 648 -20.23 25.58 4.54
N VAL A 649 -20.83 24.39 4.57
CA VAL A 649 -21.99 24.07 5.39
C VAL A 649 -21.61 23.10 6.49
N SER A 650 -22.14 23.31 7.68
CA SER A 650 -21.96 22.41 8.82
C SER A 650 -23.30 21.97 9.37
N PHE A 651 -23.35 20.75 9.85
CA PHE A 651 -24.52 20.19 10.51
C PHE A 651 -24.19 19.82 11.95
N GLU A 652 -25.02 20.20 12.89
CA GLU A 652 -25.02 19.60 14.22
C GLU A 652 -25.82 18.30 14.14
N VAL A 653 -25.11 17.17 14.22
CA VAL A 653 -25.68 15.82 14.09
C VAL A 653 -25.78 15.21 15.49
N GLN A 654 -26.98 14.79 15.89
CA GLN A 654 -27.23 14.15 17.17
C GLN A 654 -27.52 12.67 17.00
N ASN A 655 -26.85 11.82 17.77
CA ASN A 655 -27.12 10.40 17.84
C ASN A 655 -28.18 10.09 18.90
N ASN A 656 -29.37 9.74 18.46
CA ASN A 656 -30.47 9.28 19.31
C ASN A 656 -30.64 7.75 19.29
N SER A 657 -29.67 7.04 18.72
CA SER A 657 -29.65 5.57 18.65
C SER A 657 -29.30 4.98 20.03
N ILE A 658 -29.50 3.68 20.17
CA ILE A 658 -29.10 2.91 21.35
C ILE A 658 -27.60 2.52 21.35
N ASP A 659 -26.94 2.67 20.21
CA ASP A 659 -25.50 2.45 20.03
C ASP A 659 -24.83 3.70 19.46
N SER A 660 -23.49 3.79 19.55
CA SER A 660 -22.73 4.81 18.83
C SER A 660 -23.03 4.73 17.34
N PHE A 661 -23.19 5.88 16.70
CA PHE A 661 -23.23 6.00 15.25
C PHE A 661 -21.78 6.03 14.75
N ASP A 662 -21.40 5.05 13.96
CA ASP A 662 -20.06 4.94 13.36
C ASP A 662 -20.27 4.53 11.89
N ASP A 663 -20.58 5.50 11.05
CA ASP A 663 -20.89 5.29 9.63
C ASP A 663 -20.73 6.60 8.85
N TYR A 664 -20.91 6.52 7.53
CA TYR A 664 -20.79 7.66 6.63
C TYR A 664 -22.06 8.53 6.62
N LEU A 665 -21.82 9.83 6.58
CA LEU A 665 -22.82 10.85 6.31
C LEU A 665 -22.65 11.39 4.90
N TYR A 666 -23.74 11.57 4.18
CA TYR A 666 -23.78 11.97 2.77
C TYR A 666 -24.50 13.31 2.65
N ALA A 667 -23.76 14.38 2.34
CA ALA A 667 -24.34 15.71 2.08
C ALA A 667 -24.60 15.86 0.57
N PHE A 668 -25.89 15.83 0.17
CA PHE A 668 -26.28 16.05 -1.22
C PHE A 668 -26.61 17.52 -1.47
N LEU A 669 -26.01 18.07 -2.54
CA LEU A 669 -26.24 19.43 -3.00
C LEU A 669 -27.31 19.43 -4.08
N PHE A 670 -28.44 20.05 -3.82
CA PHE A 670 -29.55 20.26 -4.74
C PHE A 670 -29.51 21.67 -5.29
N SER A 671 -29.93 21.88 -6.53
CA SER A 671 -29.99 23.21 -7.15
C SER A 671 -31.28 23.41 -7.94
N LYS A 672 -31.71 24.68 -8.08
CA LYS A 672 -32.79 25.10 -8.98
C LYS A 672 -32.56 26.52 -9.47
N GLU A 673 -33.16 26.88 -10.59
CA GLU A 673 -33.32 28.29 -10.96
C GLU A 673 -34.31 28.97 -10.01
N PRO A 674 -34.16 30.26 -9.72
CA PRO A 674 -35.03 30.97 -8.78
C PRO A 674 -36.55 30.90 -9.11
N GLU A 675 -36.86 30.76 -10.39
CA GLU A 675 -38.23 30.72 -10.95
C GLU A 675 -38.84 29.30 -10.88
N GLU A 676 -38.02 28.28 -10.68
CA GLU A 676 -38.47 26.89 -10.62
C GLU A 676 -39.14 26.58 -9.27
N SER A 677 -40.22 25.77 -9.32
CA SER A 677 -40.97 25.37 -8.12
C SER A 677 -40.29 24.28 -7.31
N GLY A 678 -39.34 23.52 -7.86
CA GLY A 678 -38.70 22.38 -7.25
C GLY A 678 -37.21 22.27 -7.51
N PHE A 679 -36.48 21.70 -6.58
CA PHE A 679 -35.06 21.39 -6.75
C PHE A 679 -34.87 20.18 -7.68
N SER A 680 -33.82 20.24 -8.50
CA SER A 680 -33.40 19.13 -9.34
C SER A 680 -32.83 17.98 -8.49
N THR A 681 -32.92 16.75 -9.00
CA THR A 681 -32.22 15.60 -8.41
C THR A 681 -30.70 15.87 -8.47
N SER A 682 -30.04 15.86 -7.33
CA SER A 682 -28.60 16.11 -7.27
C SER A 682 -27.81 14.86 -7.64
N SER A 683 -26.79 15.04 -8.49
CA SER A 683 -25.70 14.08 -8.69
C SER A 683 -24.43 14.45 -7.88
N THR A 684 -24.42 15.63 -7.24
CA THR A 684 -23.27 16.14 -6.48
C THR A 684 -23.49 15.87 -5.01
N TYR A 685 -22.56 15.15 -4.38
CA TYR A 685 -22.57 14.92 -2.94
C TYR A 685 -21.14 14.91 -2.37
N LYS A 686 -21.05 15.07 -1.06
CA LYS A 686 -19.84 14.89 -0.27
C LYS A 686 -20.09 13.85 0.79
N VAL A 687 -19.05 13.09 1.12
CA VAL A 687 -19.12 12.01 2.11
C VAL A 687 -18.15 12.32 3.24
N THR A 688 -18.59 12.11 4.48
CA THR A 688 -17.73 12.20 5.66
C THR A 688 -18.10 11.09 6.62
N TYR A 689 -17.12 10.38 7.13
CA TYR A 689 -17.29 9.43 8.22
C TYR A 689 -17.53 10.19 9.54
N ALA A 690 -18.45 9.72 10.38
CA ALA A 690 -18.73 10.29 11.69
C ALA A 690 -18.88 9.18 12.72
N SER A 691 -18.16 9.32 13.85
CA SER A 691 -18.35 8.52 15.05
C SER A 691 -18.98 9.42 16.11
N ILE A 692 -20.24 9.13 16.49
CA ILE A 692 -21.01 9.94 17.44
C ILE A 692 -21.51 9.02 18.57
N PRO A 693 -21.03 9.18 19.81
CA PRO A 693 -21.50 8.41 20.95
C PRO A 693 -23.01 8.54 21.21
N VAL A 694 -23.56 7.59 21.92
CA VAL A 694 -24.99 7.58 22.26
C VAL A 694 -25.40 8.83 23.02
N GLY A 695 -26.40 9.55 22.52
CA GLY A 695 -26.95 10.76 23.16
C GLY A 695 -26.09 12.02 22.99
N GLU A 696 -24.97 11.93 22.23
CA GLU A 696 -24.10 13.08 21.97
C GLU A 696 -24.41 13.73 20.62
N SER A 697 -24.05 15.01 20.49
CA SER A 697 -24.11 15.75 19.24
C SER A 697 -22.72 16.07 18.73
N ARG A 698 -22.63 16.21 17.39
CA ARG A 698 -21.40 16.55 16.72
C ARG A 698 -21.62 17.50 15.55
N VAL A 699 -20.66 18.42 15.35
CA VAL A 699 -20.64 19.31 14.17
C VAL A 699 -19.84 18.67 13.05
N VAL A 700 -20.50 18.42 11.91
CA VAL A 700 -19.88 17.80 10.73
C VAL A 700 -19.88 18.79 9.57
N PRO A 701 -18.70 19.21 9.08
CA PRO A 701 -18.58 20.17 7.98
C PRO A 701 -18.52 19.51 6.61
N PHE A 702 -19.05 20.23 5.60
CA PHE A 702 -18.93 19.88 4.18
C PHE A 702 -18.61 21.13 3.35
N VAL A 703 -17.83 20.97 2.28
CA VAL A 703 -17.45 22.08 1.40
C VAL A 703 -17.81 21.74 -0.04
N PHE A 704 -18.57 22.63 -0.68
CA PHE A 704 -18.88 22.61 -2.10
C PHE A 704 -18.26 23.83 -2.77
N THR A 705 -17.60 23.63 -3.89
CA THR A 705 -16.92 24.67 -4.67
C THR A 705 -17.58 24.86 -6.01
N GLU A 706 -17.26 25.97 -6.69
CA GLU A 706 -17.69 26.26 -8.06
C GLU A 706 -19.21 26.36 -8.25
N LEU A 707 -19.91 26.87 -7.26
CA LEU A 707 -21.35 27.12 -7.37
C LEU A 707 -21.62 28.19 -8.42
N ALA A 708 -22.65 27.99 -9.24
CA ALA A 708 -23.08 28.98 -10.24
C ALA A 708 -23.84 30.14 -9.60
N ASP A 709 -23.67 31.34 -10.16
CA ASP A 709 -24.45 32.55 -9.80
C ASP A 709 -25.91 32.36 -10.17
N ASN A 710 -26.78 33.14 -9.55
CA ASN A 710 -28.23 33.18 -9.83
C ASN A 710 -28.92 31.84 -9.63
N LYS A 711 -28.45 30.98 -8.77
CA LYS A 711 -29.08 29.71 -8.45
C LYS A 711 -29.37 29.56 -6.97
N ASP A 712 -30.49 28.91 -6.69
CA ASP A 712 -30.81 28.45 -5.36
C ASP A 712 -30.13 27.08 -5.12
N TYR A 713 -29.58 26.93 -3.92
CA TYR A 713 -28.98 25.67 -3.46
C TYR A 713 -29.59 25.25 -2.12
N ALA A 714 -29.67 23.95 -1.94
CA ALA A 714 -30.03 23.33 -0.66
C ALA A 714 -29.12 22.13 -0.40
N VAL A 715 -28.78 21.90 0.87
CA VAL A 715 -27.98 20.72 1.25
C VAL A 715 -28.82 19.84 2.18
N ASN A 716 -29.04 18.60 1.77
CA ASN A 716 -29.67 17.59 2.59
C ASN A 716 -28.64 16.58 3.04
N LEU A 717 -28.65 16.28 4.34
CA LEU A 717 -27.79 15.30 4.96
C LEU A 717 -28.50 13.96 5.10
N PHE A 718 -27.82 12.90 4.65
CA PHE A 718 -28.34 11.54 4.67
C PHE A 718 -27.37 10.60 5.38
N TYR A 719 -27.88 9.49 5.88
CA TYR A 719 -27.13 8.37 6.42
C TYR A 719 -27.67 7.05 5.86
N ASN A 720 -26.87 5.98 5.91
CA ASN A 720 -27.31 4.65 5.51
C ASN A 720 -28.16 4.02 6.62
N ASN A 721 -29.43 3.75 6.33
CA ASN A 721 -30.35 3.06 7.23
C ASN A 721 -30.78 1.72 6.64
N GLY A 722 -29.92 0.71 6.80
CA GLY A 722 -30.23 -0.66 6.37
C GLY A 722 -30.29 -0.85 4.85
N GLY A 723 -29.41 -0.17 4.10
CA GLY A 723 -29.31 -0.28 2.64
C GLY A 723 -30.07 0.79 1.85
N SER A 724 -30.73 1.74 2.54
CA SER A 724 -31.33 2.94 1.95
C SER A 724 -30.86 4.20 2.65
N LEU A 725 -30.75 5.30 1.91
CA LEU A 725 -30.39 6.59 2.48
C LEU A 725 -31.62 7.24 3.16
N ALA A 726 -31.47 7.59 4.45
CA ALA A 726 -32.46 8.33 5.21
C ALA A 726 -32.00 9.79 5.39
N ASN A 727 -32.90 10.76 5.20
CA ASN A 727 -32.64 12.19 5.38
C ASN A 727 -32.69 12.56 6.87
N THR A 728 -31.67 13.25 7.35
CA THR A 728 -31.52 13.65 8.77
C THR A 728 -31.97 15.06 9.06
N ASN A 729 -32.04 15.96 8.07
CA ASN A 729 -32.28 17.39 8.25
C ASN A 729 -33.44 17.95 7.42
N ALA A 730 -34.37 17.10 6.97
CA ALA A 730 -35.48 17.49 6.08
C ALA A 730 -36.28 18.71 6.59
N ASP A 731 -36.42 18.83 7.91
CA ASP A 731 -37.17 19.91 8.56
C ASP A 731 -36.32 21.18 8.82
N ASN A 732 -35.01 21.16 8.58
CA ASN A 732 -34.04 22.20 8.91
C ASN A 732 -33.17 22.63 7.72
N ILE A 733 -33.74 22.61 6.51
CA ILE A 733 -32.98 22.96 5.29
C ILE A 733 -32.91 24.49 5.16
N GLN A 734 -31.72 25.02 4.97
CA GLN A 734 -31.48 26.39 4.54
C GLN A 734 -31.39 26.43 3.00
N ILE A 735 -32.11 27.35 2.39
CA ILE A 735 -32.04 27.64 0.95
C ILE A 735 -31.07 28.81 0.77
N LEU A 736 -30.06 28.60 -0.04
CA LEU A 736 -28.95 29.52 -0.25
C LEU A 736 -29.01 30.01 -1.70
N TYR A 737 -29.24 31.31 -1.90
CA TYR A 737 -29.17 31.96 -3.19
C TYR A 737 -27.79 32.55 -3.42
N VAL A 738 -27.11 32.10 -4.48
CA VAL A 738 -25.79 32.62 -4.83
C VAL A 738 -25.96 33.93 -5.57
N LEU A 739 -25.46 35.03 -4.98
CA LEU A 739 -25.62 36.37 -5.51
C LEU A 739 -24.94 36.51 -6.89
N PRO A 740 -25.57 37.26 -7.83
CA PRO A 740 -24.99 37.58 -9.12
C PRO A 740 -23.63 38.26 -8.98
N GLY A 741 -22.65 37.74 -9.74
CA GLY A 741 -21.28 38.27 -9.73
C GLY A 741 -20.41 37.74 -8.62
N SER A 742 -20.87 36.71 -7.84
CA SER A 742 -20.06 36.01 -6.84
C SER A 742 -18.90 35.20 -7.46
N THR A 743 -19.00 34.86 -8.76
CA THR A 743 -17.90 34.30 -9.57
C THR A 743 -16.94 35.38 -10.05
N ALA A 744 -17.35 36.64 -10.08
CA ALA A 744 -16.48 37.78 -10.40
C ALA A 744 -15.70 38.20 -9.13
N ILE A 745 -14.48 38.65 -9.30
CA ILE A 745 -13.67 39.23 -8.22
C ILE A 745 -14.51 40.34 -7.55
N GLN A 746 -15.10 40.04 -6.37
CA GLN A 746 -15.91 41.01 -5.65
C GLN A 746 -15.07 42.24 -5.27
N GLY A 747 -15.56 43.40 -5.72
CA GLY A 747 -15.30 44.68 -5.10
C GLY A 747 -13.88 45.18 -5.23
N VAL A 748 -13.57 45.72 -6.41
CA VAL A 748 -12.62 46.83 -6.45
C VAL A 748 -13.27 48.02 -5.77
N THR A 749 -13.17 48.13 -4.47
CA THR A 749 -13.58 49.38 -3.78
C THR A 749 -12.47 50.44 -3.95
N THR A 750 -12.82 51.57 -4.44
CA THR A 750 -11.97 52.77 -4.37
C THR A 750 -12.15 53.42 -3.00
N ASP A 751 -11.76 52.72 -1.94
CA ASP A 751 -11.81 53.29 -0.61
C ASP A 751 -10.61 54.19 -0.34
N LYS A 752 -10.87 55.39 0.19
CA LYS A 752 -9.86 56.22 0.83
C LYS A 752 -9.44 55.58 2.15
N THR A 753 -8.47 54.67 2.05
CA THR A 753 -8.03 53.85 3.16
C THR A 753 -7.19 54.63 4.17
N SER A 754 -7.32 54.26 5.39
CA SER A 754 -6.54 54.70 6.55
C SER A 754 -5.03 54.71 6.23
N VAL A 755 -4.40 55.81 6.52
CA VAL A 755 -2.97 56.07 6.45
C VAL A 755 -2.29 55.05 7.34
N ASN A 756 -1.40 54.14 6.77
CA ASN A 756 -0.53 53.19 7.41
C ASN A 756 -0.91 51.68 7.41
N ALA A 757 -1.83 51.22 6.58
CA ALA A 757 -2.03 49.79 6.42
C ALA A 757 -0.95 49.16 5.49
N PRO A 758 -0.41 47.98 5.80
CA PRO A 758 0.54 47.33 4.89
C PRO A 758 -0.12 46.98 3.56
N VAL A 759 0.57 47.34 2.45
CA VAL A 759 0.14 47.10 1.08
C VAL A 759 0.95 45.93 0.52
N PHE A 760 0.27 44.96 -0.08
CA PHE A 760 0.87 43.83 -0.74
C PHE A 760 0.54 43.76 -2.23
N ASP A 761 1.41 43.18 -3.05
CA ASP A 761 1.08 42.85 -4.43
C ASP A 761 0.22 41.56 -4.50
N LEU A 762 -0.19 41.13 -5.70
CA LEU A 762 -1.01 39.93 -5.90
C LEU A 762 -0.26 38.62 -5.59
N GLN A 763 1.06 38.69 -5.45
CA GLN A 763 1.93 37.58 -5.04
C GLN A 763 2.21 37.55 -3.52
N GLY A 764 1.54 38.45 -2.75
CA GLY A 764 1.69 38.53 -1.28
C GLY A 764 2.96 39.27 -0.82
N ARG A 765 3.76 39.88 -1.70
CA ARG A 765 4.95 40.63 -1.30
C ARG A 765 4.53 41.99 -0.76
N ARG A 766 5.12 42.38 0.39
CA ARG A 766 4.86 43.71 0.99
C ARG A 766 5.49 44.82 0.14
N MET A 767 4.67 45.76 -0.36
CA MET A 767 5.07 46.86 -1.21
C MET A 767 5.24 48.20 -0.47
N GLY A 768 4.78 48.28 0.78
CA GLY A 768 4.86 49.50 1.60
C GLY A 768 3.65 49.64 2.51
N THR A 769 3.40 50.87 2.97
CA THR A 769 2.25 51.25 3.80
C THR A 769 1.42 52.39 3.19
N ASP A 770 1.86 52.95 2.05
CA ASP A 770 1.11 53.98 1.34
C ASP A 770 0.88 53.54 -0.12
N ILE A 771 -0.34 53.15 -0.41
CA ILE A 771 -0.74 52.75 -1.76
C ILE A 771 -0.54 53.85 -2.79
N ASN A 772 -0.59 55.13 -2.38
CA ASN A 772 -0.43 56.25 -3.27
C ASN A 772 1.02 56.45 -3.75
N ALA A 773 1.98 55.89 -3.03
CA ALA A 773 3.40 55.94 -3.42
C ALA A 773 3.79 54.84 -4.41
N LEU A 774 2.89 53.86 -4.69
CA LEU A 774 3.19 52.71 -5.55
C LEU A 774 2.78 53.00 -7.02
N PRO A 775 3.31 52.29 -8.03
CA PRO A 775 2.88 52.34 -9.43
C PRO A 775 1.39 52.01 -9.59
N LYS A 776 0.79 52.44 -10.73
CA LYS A 776 -0.59 52.01 -11.07
C LYS A 776 -0.66 50.49 -11.14
N GLY A 777 -1.67 49.91 -10.49
CA GLY A 777 -1.78 48.43 -10.36
C GLY A 777 -2.85 48.01 -9.38
N VAL A 778 -2.93 46.67 -9.17
CA VAL A 778 -3.83 46.04 -8.20
C VAL A 778 -3.02 45.58 -7.01
N TYR A 779 -3.45 45.95 -5.80
CA TYR A 779 -2.79 45.71 -4.54
C TYR A 779 -3.76 45.11 -3.53
N ILE A 780 -3.24 44.51 -2.49
CA ILE A 780 -4.00 44.03 -1.34
C ILE A 780 -3.71 44.95 -0.15
N VAL A 781 -4.75 45.53 0.45
CA VAL A 781 -4.66 46.39 1.63
C VAL A 781 -5.73 45.92 2.61
N ASN A 782 -5.33 45.59 3.82
CA ASN A 782 -6.24 45.02 4.86
C ASN A 782 -7.05 43.82 4.34
N GLY A 783 -6.42 42.91 3.60
CA GLY A 783 -7.07 41.75 3.01
C GLY A 783 -8.01 42.00 1.84
N ARG A 784 -8.10 43.25 1.36
CA ARG A 784 -8.97 43.64 0.24
C ARG A 784 -8.15 44.04 -0.97
N LYS A 785 -8.65 43.73 -2.18
CA LYS A 785 -8.05 44.20 -3.43
C LYS A 785 -8.38 45.66 -3.66
N VAL A 786 -7.38 46.48 -3.88
CA VAL A 786 -7.50 47.92 -4.14
C VAL A 786 -6.78 48.24 -5.45
N VAL A 787 -7.45 48.96 -6.37
CA VAL A 787 -6.84 49.41 -7.62
C VAL A 787 -6.33 50.83 -7.44
N ARG A 788 -5.02 51.04 -7.70
CA ARG A 788 -4.46 52.36 -7.92
C ARG A 788 -4.55 52.69 -9.39
N LYS A 789 -5.38 53.66 -9.76
CA LYS A 789 -5.58 54.17 -11.11
C LYS A 789 -4.44 55.09 -11.55
#